data_03b9956af23b573cb5eaaecf2eb20b5c
#
_entry.id   03b9956af23b573cb5eaaecf2eb20b5c
#
_cell.length_a   1.000
_cell.length_b   1.000
_cell.length_c   1.000
_cell.angle_alpha   90.00
_cell.angle_beta   90.00
_cell.angle_gamma   90.00
#
_symmetry.space_group_name_H-M   'P 1'
#
loop_
_entity.id
_entity.type
_entity.pdbx_description
1 polymer ?
#
loop_
_entity_poly.entity_id
_entity_poly.type
_entity_poly.pdbx_seq_one_letter_code
_entity_poly.pdbx_strand_id
1 'polypeptide(L)'
;MAPSFLKDLKRRSKASFRTEKSTDGSSSNETNTSTPSTSTLNSGGGHEGISTTPTPPLTSSNSASNLQGLDNTVPPPLPSRPTVSIASKRYSTAGSVSGMSGLGSPSQNCTLPSSPYAPRILNVADNAWVYQKVLSVYGTIADPALQALEGCITVKRVDDGFPATDWPVCESHFKVLVYLLPGPNKLIFNFTSPKLANNNLGNPIHSSHLTIHMIPPLASPPLQLVVLMGQDSPGTFDSVPARIEREDNSLETAIKKFRMSAYLWQAFTAEQMYRNKLGRRVFRFEEEWTNGTASYRDKGAGTMRSEAKVHVVRCSKTVAELRDLDLAQQNPNAKHSGDLFSIALQAVKGYFNPLPGQKQYVSVLLLDAHWDKSHNMITGHAALGGGSGEIQLAVFGSQALSSYPSHIEEIVPAFSDCTPTDTDWVANDCNESGSSWEAANIGIGAHMHETGHLFGCPHQTSGIMLRDYVTLNRSFVTRECYSTRTKSKGGLVLADQECSWHRLDLLRFRAHPAFAIPGDTPRHVDDSVQAWPVDNGIVMVTASSGIAYIEMFLDGEELCNHWQEFGEGPNSVIQRQKELTEPELRARLPEDRRKAKLRLSIKSVAGGSHEINDFGLLASKASRVKLPNGQFAFKSSKSGLSQMNGSKPDQVVLNSAVNQPTLLTQVKFYHGFALDGVEFCYEDSTTQLFGKRGGSCSDFNLDTRKGEYITGFYLRSGFWIDGLAIMTSLGRKSAVYGNATGGSGHTLMPPRGYTLVGVYGSVADWVDGFGIIISR
;
A
#
# COMPACT_ATOMS: atom_id res chain seq x y z
N MET A 1 0.26 -14.69 -16.24
CA MET A 1 -0.90 -13.90 -15.80
C MET A 1 -1.12 -12.59 -16.56
N ALA A 2 -0.21 -12.19 -17.40
CA ALA A 2 -0.39 -11.00 -18.24
C ALA A 2 -1.65 -10.97 -19.17
N PRO A 3 -2.11 -12.08 -19.76
CA PRO A 3 -3.27 -12.01 -20.67
C PRO A 3 -4.61 -11.69 -20.00
N SER A 4 -4.80 -12.01 -18.73
CA SER A 4 -6.05 -11.67 -18.01
C SER A 4 -6.09 -10.20 -17.59
N PHE A 5 -4.95 -9.66 -17.18
CA PHE A 5 -4.79 -8.27 -16.75
C PHE A 5 -5.08 -7.29 -17.92
N LEU A 6 -4.53 -7.54 -19.11
CA LEU A 6 -4.81 -6.72 -20.30
C LEU A 6 -6.25 -6.84 -20.80
N LYS A 7 -6.88 -8.01 -20.62
CA LYS A 7 -8.31 -8.18 -20.92
C LYS A 7 -9.19 -7.44 -19.92
N ASP A 8 -8.81 -7.41 -18.64
CA ASP A 8 -9.51 -6.67 -17.59
C ASP A 8 -9.33 -5.16 -17.75
N LEU A 9 -8.15 -4.68 -18.10
CA LEU A 9 -7.92 -3.27 -18.45
C LEU A 9 -8.80 -2.84 -19.63
N LYS A 10 -8.87 -3.63 -20.71
CA LYS A 10 -9.75 -3.37 -21.87
C LYS A 10 -11.24 -3.48 -21.53
N ARG A 11 -11.62 -4.37 -20.62
CA ARG A 11 -13.01 -4.57 -20.19
C ARG A 11 -13.50 -3.43 -19.29
N ARG A 12 -12.63 -2.92 -18.41
CA ARG A 12 -12.93 -1.81 -17.48
C ARG A 12 -12.93 -0.45 -18.19
N SER A 13 -12.07 -0.23 -19.17
CA SER A 13 -12.15 0.98 -20.02
C SER A 13 -13.47 1.04 -20.80
N LYS A 14 -14.02 -0.10 -21.24
CA LYS A 14 -15.35 -0.16 -21.86
C LYS A 14 -16.51 0.02 -20.88
N ALA A 15 -16.37 -0.37 -19.62
CA ALA A 15 -17.40 -0.17 -18.59
C ALA A 15 -17.52 1.30 -18.14
N SER A 16 -16.41 2.03 -18.08
CA SER A 16 -16.38 3.47 -17.79
C SER A 16 -17.11 4.31 -18.87
N PHE A 17 -17.14 3.83 -20.12
CA PHE A 17 -17.87 4.50 -21.21
C PHE A 17 -19.40 4.25 -21.21
N ARG A 18 -19.91 3.34 -20.36
CA ARG A 18 -21.34 2.99 -20.36
C ARG A 18 -22.17 3.71 -19.30
N THR A 19 -21.60 4.44 -18.39
CA THR A 19 -22.31 5.08 -17.27
C THR A 19 -22.82 6.50 -17.53
N GLU A 20 -22.52 7.09 -18.70
CA GLU A 20 -23.04 8.42 -19.05
C GLU A 20 -23.84 8.41 -20.36
N LYS A 21 -24.90 7.59 -20.42
CA LYS A 21 -26.02 7.82 -21.34
C LYS A 21 -27.33 7.59 -20.61
N SER A 22 -27.83 8.65 -19.99
CA SER A 22 -29.22 8.74 -19.58
C SER A 22 -30.06 9.34 -20.70
N THR A 23 -31.13 8.63 -21.00
CA THR A 23 -32.43 9.06 -21.52
C THR A 23 -32.48 9.92 -22.78
N ASP A 24 -32.88 9.29 -23.90
CA ASP A 24 -34.14 9.63 -24.54
C ASP A 24 -34.59 8.50 -25.48
N GLY A 25 -35.91 8.29 -25.51
CA GLY A 25 -36.54 7.10 -25.98
C GLY A 25 -36.75 6.99 -27.50
N SER A 26 -36.96 5.82 -27.90
CA SER A 26 -38.12 5.28 -28.64
C SER A 26 -37.78 4.01 -29.37
N SER A 27 -38.70 3.12 -29.28
CA SER A 27 -38.92 1.81 -29.84
C SER A 27 -38.45 1.55 -31.28
N SER A 28 -37.92 0.34 -31.51
CA SER A 28 -38.54 -0.62 -32.47
C SER A 28 -37.81 -1.97 -32.47
N ASN A 29 -38.60 -3.02 -32.49
CA ASN A 29 -38.25 -4.44 -32.60
C ASN A 29 -37.43 -4.76 -33.87
N GLU A 30 -36.55 -5.76 -33.75
CA GLU A 30 -36.69 -6.97 -34.59
C GLU A 30 -35.71 -8.09 -34.16
N THR A 31 -36.29 -9.27 -34.16
CA THR A 31 -35.75 -10.59 -33.88
C THR A 31 -34.80 -11.09 -35.00
N ASN A 32 -33.77 -11.91 -34.64
CA ASN A 32 -33.62 -13.28 -35.16
C ASN A 32 -32.36 -14.00 -34.60
N THR A 33 -32.62 -15.07 -34.00
CA THR A 33 -32.08 -16.45 -33.91
C THR A 33 -30.89 -16.82 -34.81
N SER A 34 -29.88 -17.48 -34.24
CA SER A 34 -29.51 -18.89 -34.50
C SER A 34 -28.18 -19.29 -33.88
N THR A 35 -28.21 -20.34 -33.10
CA THR A 35 -27.14 -21.25 -32.69
C THR A 35 -27.04 -22.40 -33.74
N PRO A 36 -26.19 -23.45 -33.59
CA PRO A 36 -24.78 -23.59 -33.19
C PRO A 36 -23.99 -24.47 -34.17
N SER A 37 -22.72 -24.72 -33.95
CA SER A 37 -22.15 -26.07 -34.20
C SER A 37 -20.72 -26.27 -33.67
N THR A 38 -20.59 -27.41 -33.11
CA THR A 38 -19.49 -28.22 -32.61
C THR A 38 -18.51 -28.72 -33.65
N SER A 39 -17.25 -28.96 -33.26
CA SER A 39 -16.43 -30.18 -33.51
C SER A 39 -15.02 -29.98 -32.95
N THR A 40 -14.64 -30.68 -31.98
CA THR A 40 -13.93 -31.95 -31.71
C THR A 40 -12.65 -32.26 -32.49
N LEU A 41 -11.65 -32.63 -31.68
CA LEU A 41 -10.59 -33.65 -31.80
C LEU A 41 -9.19 -33.20 -32.27
N ASN A 42 -8.24 -33.30 -31.48
CA ASN A 42 -7.29 -34.31 -31.00
C ASN A 42 -5.81 -34.10 -31.37
N SER A 43 -5.00 -34.35 -30.37
CA SER A 43 -3.72 -35.07 -30.28
C SER A 43 -2.40 -34.31 -30.50
N GLY A 44 -1.64 -34.24 -29.43
CA GLY A 44 -0.42 -35.01 -29.26
C GLY A 44 0.87 -34.22 -29.30
N GLY A 45 1.64 -34.32 -28.23
CA GLY A 45 3.07 -34.10 -28.27
C GLY A 45 3.59 -33.17 -27.16
N GLY A 46 4.16 -33.77 -26.12
CA GLY A 46 4.74 -33.08 -25.00
C GLY A 46 6.06 -32.41 -25.31
N HIS A 47 6.35 -31.37 -24.56
CA HIS A 47 7.69 -31.08 -24.04
C HIS A 47 7.58 -30.16 -22.84
N GLU A 48 8.47 -30.41 -21.87
CA GLU A 48 8.56 -29.81 -20.56
C GLU A 48 8.62 -28.27 -20.60
N GLY A 49 7.61 -27.63 -20.06
CA GLY A 49 7.57 -26.19 -19.82
C GLY A 49 7.65 -25.90 -18.34
N ILE A 50 8.65 -25.18 -17.92
CA ILE A 50 8.82 -24.64 -16.58
C ILE A 50 7.58 -23.84 -16.22
N SER A 51 6.81 -24.35 -15.28
CA SER A 51 5.60 -23.72 -14.73
C SER A 51 5.98 -22.48 -13.93
N THR A 52 5.74 -21.30 -14.45
CA THR A 52 5.67 -20.07 -13.66
C THR A 52 4.30 -20.01 -13.01
N THR A 53 4.25 -20.41 -11.74
CA THR A 53 3.06 -20.28 -10.91
C THR A 53 2.80 -18.82 -10.56
N PRO A 54 1.52 -18.41 -10.50
CA PRO A 54 1.13 -17.09 -10.02
C PRO A 54 1.44 -16.93 -8.54
N THR A 55 2.15 -15.88 -8.20
CA THR A 55 2.40 -15.48 -6.82
C THR A 55 1.08 -15.06 -6.17
N PRO A 56 0.68 -15.69 -5.05
CA PRO A 56 -0.43 -15.18 -4.27
C PRO A 56 -0.06 -13.84 -3.63
N PRO A 57 -1.03 -13.01 -3.21
CA PRO A 57 -0.75 -11.74 -2.57
C PRO A 57 0.13 -11.94 -1.34
N LEU A 58 1.17 -11.14 -1.26
CA LEU A 58 2.19 -11.20 -0.22
C LEU A 58 1.59 -10.99 1.17
N THR A 59 1.63 -12.01 1.97
CA THR A 59 1.52 -11.90 3.42
C THR A 59 2.90 -11.54 3.96
N SER A 60 3.02 -10.38 4.57
CA SER A 60 4.24 -9.97 5.25
C SER A 60 4.48 -10.84 6.48
N SER A 61 5.44 -11.73 6.44
CA SER A 61 5.93 -12.45 7.61
C SER A 61 7.27 -11.85 8.04
N ASN A 62 7.29 -11.19 9.19
CA ASN A 62 8.52 -10.82 9.86
C ASN A 62 9.01 -11.99 10.69
N SER A 63 10.08 -12.63 10.26
CA SER A 63 10.84 -13.56 11.12
C SER A 63 11.86 -12.77 11.93
N ALA A 64 11.70 -12.79 13.26
CA ALA A 64 12.72 -12.33 14.18
C ALA A 64 13.87 -13.35 14.19
N SER A 65 15.04 -13.00 13.64
CA SER A 65 16.27 -13.72 13.84
C SER A 65 16.97 -13.24 15.13
N ASN A 66 17.21 -14.17 16.04
CA ASN A 66 18.08 -13.98 17.20
C ASN A 66 19.49 -13.56 16.77
N LEU A 67 19.94 -12.39 17.17
CA LEU A 67 21.35 -12.06 17.29
C LEU A 67 21.73 -12.17 18.77
N GLN A 68 22.41 -13.24 19.13
CA GLN A 68 23.22 -13.28 20.35
C GLN A 68 24.63 -12.74 20.04
N GLY A 69 25.01 -11.74 20.81
CA GLY A 69 26.39 -11.40 21.15
C GLY A 69 27.12 -10.51 20.17
N LEU A 70 27.27 -9.25 20.55
CA LEU A 70 28.54 -8.53 20.52
C LEU A 70 28.39 -7.16 21.19
N ASP A 71 29.24 -6.97 22.18
CA ASP A 71 29.77 -5.74 22.80
C ASP A 71 28.89 -4.49 23.02
N ASN A 72 28.89 -4.15 24.31
CA ASN A 72 28.49 -2.87 24.90
C ASN A 72 29.26 -1.69 24.29
N THR A 73 28.71 -1.04 23.29
CA THR A 73 28.96 0.37 23.03
C THR A 73 27.65 1.12 23.20
N VAL A 74 27.59 1.88 24.28
CA VAL A 74 26.49 2.80 24.57
C VAL A 74 26.36 3.75 23.38
N PRO A 75 25.18 3.87 22.74
CA PRO A 75 24.96 4.88 21.72
C PRO A 75 25.16 6.28 22.32
N PRO A 76 25.68 7.25 21.57
CA PRO A 76 25.79 8.63 22.07
C PRO A 76 24.40 9.13 22.52
N PRO A 77 24.33 9.92 23.62
CA PRO A 77 23.08 10.42 24.13
C PRO A 77 22.37 11.23 23.03
N LEU A 78 21.10 10.89 22.80
CA LEU A 78 20.21 11.70 21.97
C LEU A 78 20.26 13.15 22.46
N PRO A 79 20.30 14.15 21.56
CA PRO A 79 20.25 15.55 21.97
C PRO A 79 19.04 15.77 22.85
N SER A 80 19.26 16.41 24.01
CA SER A 80 18.25 16.71 25.00
C SER A 80 17.06 17.39 24.32
N ARG A 81 15.89 16.77 24.47
CA ARG A 81 14.60 17.32 24.06
C ARG A 81 14.53 18.76 24.57
N PRO A 82 14.22 19.76 23.75
CA PRO A 82 13.96 21.09 24.27
C PRO A 82 12.89 20.98 25.34
N THR A 83 13.18 21.40 26.53
CA THR A 83 12.21 21.55 27.61
C THR A 83 11.28 22.69 27.26
N VAL A 84 10.28 22.38 26.42
CA VAL A 84 9.09 23.20 26.37
C VAL A 84 8.32 22.87 27.63
N SER A 85 8.13 23.83 28.49
CA SER A 85 7.26 23.71 29.68
C SER A 85 5.90 23.25 29.17
N ILE A 86 5.57 21.98 29.40
CA ILE A 86 4.31 21.40 29.05
C ILE A 86 3.29 21.89 30.06
N ALA A 87 2.70 23.05 29.78
CA ALA A 87 1.31 23.24 30.14
C ALA A 87 0.52 22.27 29.30
N SER A 88 0.20 21.13 29.87
CA SER A 88 -0.48 20.01 29.25
C SER A 88 -1.80 20.45 28.64
N LYS A 89 -1.85 20.59 27.33
CA LYS A 89 -3.05 20.40 26.53
C LYS A 89 -2.69 19.54 25.36
N ARG A 90 -2.92 18.24 25.52
CA ARG A 90 -3.02 17.31 24.40
C ARG A 90 -4.16 17.82 23.53
N TYR A 91 -3.85 18.31 22.36
CA TYR A 91 -4.86 18.61 21.36
C TYR A 91 -5.43 17.30 20.83
N SER A 92 -6.65 16.96 21.29
CA SER A 92 -7.49 15.99 20.60
C SER A 92 -8.12 16.70 19.41
N THR A 93 -7.82 16.24 18.21
CA THR A 93 -8.55 16.61 16.99
C THR A 93 -9.89 15.88 16.96
N ALA A 94 -10.84 16.32 17.75
CA ALA A 94 -12.23 15.95 17.61
C ALA A 94 -13.10 17.16 17.91
N GLY A 95 -13.45 17.88 16.89
CA GLY A 95 -14.52 18.88 16.95
C GLY A 95 -15.86 18.16 16.88
N SER A 96 -16.50 17.91 18.01
CA SER A 96 -17.92 17.66 18.05
C SER A 96 -18.62 18.98 18.35
N VAL A 97 -19.49 19.39 17.46
CA VAL A 97 -20.44 20.48 17.67
C VAL A 97 -21.60 19.97 18.52
N SER A 98 -21.69 20.44 19.75
CA SER A 98 -23.02 20.66 20.38
C SER A 98 -22.84 21.59 21.58
N GLY A 99 -23.72 22.57 21.67
CA GLY A 99 -23.63 23.71 22.52
C GLY A 99 -23.84 23.43 24.02
N MET A 100 -23.35 24.30 24.82
CA MET A 100 -24.00 25.17 25.82
C MET A 100 -22.96 25.86 26.71
N SER A 101 -23.07 27.15 26.70
CA SER A 101 -22.84 28.17 27.73
C SER A 101 -21.98 27.84 28.98
N GLY A 102 -20.96 28.69 29.18
CA GLY A 102 -20.63 29.18 30.50
C GLY A 102 -19.18 29.05 30.94
N LEU A 103 -18.53 30.22 31.06
CA LEU A 103 -17.41 30.58 31.94
C LEU A 103 -15.96 30.33 31.45
N GLY A 104 -15.32 31.42 31.12
CA GLY A 104 -13.88 31.61 31.33
C GLY A 104 -12.95 31.08 30.25
N SER A 105 -12.88 31.71 29.10
CA SER A 105 -11.82 31.52 28.10
C SER A 105 -10.52 32.14 28.53
N PRO A 106 -9.37 31.42 28.51
CA PRO A 106 -8.07 32.07 28.43
C PRO A 106 -7.94 32.65 26.99
N SER A 107 -7.57 33.89 26.90
CA SER A 107 -7.33 34.62 25.65
C SER A 107 -6.38 33.82 24.74
N GLN A 108 -6.92 33.20 23.71
CA GLN A 108 -6.16 32.88 22.53
C GLN A 108 -5.82 34.24 21.88
N ASN A 109 -4.55 34.57 21.80
CA ASN A 109 -4.03 35.55 20.86
C ASN A 109 -4.17 34.99 19.44
N CYS A 110 -5.40 34.83 18.96
CA CYS A 110 -5.68 34.81 17.56
C CYS A 110 -5.45 36.24 17.09
N THR A 111 -4.32 36.50 16.44
CA THR A 111 -4.19 37.70 15.62
C THR A 111 -5.34 37.66 14.62
N LEU A 112 -6.35 38.51 14.83
CA LEU A 112 -7.44 38.66 13.89
C LEU A 112 -6.84 38.96 12.51
N PRO A 113 -7.34 38.37 11.44
CA PRO A 113 -6.86 38.68 10.10
C PRO A 113 -6.93 40.21 9.92
N SER A 114 -5.82 40.77 9.46
CA SER A 114 -5.67 42.22 9.29
C SER A 114 -6.65 42.82 8.27
N SER A 115 -7.42 41.99 7.58
CA SER A 115 -8.35 42.34 6.52
C SER A 115 -9.42 41.28 6.33
N PRO A 116 -10.67 41.63 5.95
CA PRO A 116 -11.69 40.67 5.58
C PRO A 116 -11.31 39.80 4.37
N TYR A 117 -10.34 40.24 3.57
CA TYR A 117 -9.80 39.51 2.41
C TYR A 117 -8.52 38.72 2.72
N ALA A 118 -8.09 38.62 3.98
CA ALA A 118 -6.95 37.81 4.35
C ALA A 118 -7.25 36.32 4.06
N PRO A 119 -6.27 35.53 3.51
CA PRO A 119 -6.45 34.13 3.22
C PRO A 119 -6.89 33.33 4.43
N ARG A 120 -7.96 32.56 4.32
CA ARG A 120 -8.47 31.64 5.34
C ARG A 120 -8.03 30.22 4.99
N ILE A 121 -7.11 29.66 5.73
CA ILE A 121 -6.61 28.31 5.53
C ILE A 121 -7.59 27.32 6.18
N LEU A 122 -8.01 26.30 5.44
CA LEU A 122 -9.08 25.39 5.85
C LEU A 122 -8.56 24.02 6.32
N ASN A 123 -7.45 23.53 5.77
CA ASN A 123 -6.99 22.15 6.04
C ASN A 123 -5.80 22.05 7.01
N VAL A 124 -5.19 23.14 7.39
CA VAL A 124 -4.01 23.16 8.27
C VAL A 124 -4.20 24.16 9.37
N ALA A 125 -4.12 23.72 10.63
CA ALA A 125 -4.16 24.60 11.78
C ALA A 125 -2.78 25.26 12.03
N ASP A 126 -2.77 26.45 12.63
CA ASP A 126 -1.53 27.06 13.09
C ASP A 126 -0.85 26.18 14.13
N ASN A 127 0.49 26.11 14.07
CA ASN A 127 1.33 25.22 14.89
C ASN A 127 1.05 23.71 14.67
N ALA A 128 0.48 23.32 13.53
CA ALA A 128 0.29 21.91 13.21
C ALA A 128 1.62 21.16 13.00
N TRP A 129 1.64 19.89 13.35
CA TRP A 129 2.73 18.95 13.07
C TRP A 129 2.46 18.20 11.79
N VAL A 130 3.46 18.15 10.90
CA VAL A 130 3.41 17.46 9.60
C VAL A 130 4.69 16.65 9.38
N TYR A 131 4.66 15.70 8.45
CA TYR A 131 5.74 14.73 8.25
C TYR A 131 6.26 14.69 6.82
N GLN A 132 5.58 15.37 5.91
CA GLN A 132 5.91 15.47 4.48
C GLN A 132 6.76 16.70 4.15
N LYS A 133 7.59 16.58 3.10
CA LYS A 133 8.44 17.65 2.59
C LYS A 133 7.66 18.74 1.87
N VAL A 134 6.61 18.35 1.14
CA VAL A 134 5.71 19.26 0.44
C VAL A 134 4.30 19.13 1.02
N LEU A 135 3.78 20.25 1.50
CA LEU A 135 2.47 20.34 2.15
C LEU A 135 1.46 20.97 1.22
N SER A 136 0.33 20.29 1.00
CA SER A 136 -0.84 20.90 0.36
C SER A 136 -1.60 21.79 1.35
N VAL A 137 -1.81 23.04 0.99
CA VAL A 137 -2.61 24.02 1.75
C VAL A 137 -3.69 24.58 0.85
N TYR A 138 -4.93 24.54 1.30
CA TYR A 138 -6.04 25.15 0.57
C TYR A 138 -6.93 25.96 1.49
N GLY A 139 -7.65 26.89 0.88
CA GLY A 139 -8.50 27.80 1.63
C GLY A 139 -9.31 28.72 0.75
N THR A 140 -9.85 29.76 1.39
CA THR A 140 -10.73 30.75 0.74
C THR A 140 -10.31 32.19 1.05
N ILE A 141 -10.72 33.09 0.20
CA ILE A 141 -10.63 34.55 0.39
C ILE A 141 -12.02 35.07 0.67
N ALA A 142 -12.20 35.82 1.74
CA ALA A 142 -13.50 36.32 2.19
C ALA A 142 -14.56 35.20 2.30
N ASP A 143 -15.79 35.48 1.94
CA ASP A 143 -16.87 34.52 1.77
C ASP A 143 -17.11 34.28 0.27
N PRO A 144 -16.75 33.08 -0.28
CA PRO A 144 -16.93 32.80 -1.70
C PRO A 144 -18.38 32.91 -2.18
N ALA A 145 -19.36 32.69 -1.30
CA ALA A 145 -20.77 32.76 -1.64
C ALA A 145 -21.24 34.21 -1.83
N LEU A 146 -20.57 35.17 -1.18
CA LEU A 146 -20.93 36.58 -1.29
C LEU A 146 -20.14 37.29 -2.41
N GLN A 147 -18.90 36.92 -2.63
CA GLN A 147 -18.02 37.54 -3.60
C GLN A 147 -17.02 36.58 -4.20
N ALA A 148 -17.13 36.34 -5.51
CA ALA A 148 -16.16 35.59 -6.27
C ALA A 148 -14.97 36.46 -6.69
N LEU A 149 -13.80 36.25 -6.11
CA LEU A 149 -12.58 36.97 -6.37
C LEU A 149 -11.60 36.13 -7.19
N GLU A 150 -11.01 36.76 -8.19
CA GLU A 150 -9.83 36.27 -8.91
C GLU A 150 -8.61 37.05 -8.40
N GLY A 151 -7.45 36.40 -8.38
CA GLY A 151 -6.22 37.03 -7.91
C GLY A 151 -5.06 36.05 -7.78
N CYS A 152 -4.11 36.43 -6.95
CA CYS A 152 -2.90 35.67 -6.70
C CYS A 152 -2.62 35.60 -5.20
N ILE A 153 -2.20 34.43 -4.73
CA ILE A 153 -1.57 34.24 -3.43
C ILE A 153 -0.07 34.05 -3.62
N THR A 154 0.72 34.94 -3.02
CA THR A 154 2.17 34.78 -2.88
C THR A 154 2.45 34.16 -1.52
N VAL A 155 3.07 32.97 -1.50
CA VAL A 155 3.53 32.32 -0.28
C VAL A 155 4.99 32.65 -0.06
N LYS A 156 5.32 33.21 1.13
CA LYS A 156 6.67 33.56 1.55
C LYS A 156 7.05 32.82 2.81
N ARG A 157 8.31 32.45 2.91
CA ARG A 157 8.90 31.92 4.15
C ARG A 157 9.68 33.02 4.84
N VAL A 158 9.62 33.05 6.15
CA VAL A 158 10.24 34.14 6.93
C VAL A 158 11.70 33.82 7.29
N ASP A 159 11.99 32.53 7.56
CA ASP A 159 13.20 32.17 8.32
C ASP A 159 14.31 31.50 7.49
N ASP A 160 14.09 31.10 6.21
CA ASP A 160 15.06 30.22 5.51
C ASP A 160 15.39 30.57 4.07
N GLY A 161 14.90 31.68 3.56
CA GLY A 161 15.23 32.14 2.21
C GLY A 161 14.77 31.24 1.07
N PHE A 162 13.83 30.29 1.29
CA PHE A 162 13.20 29.59 0.16
C PHE A 162 12.43 30.60 -0.68
N PRO A 163 12.55 30.56 -2.02
CA PRO A 163 11.91 31.52 -2.89
C PRO A 163 10.40 31.60 -2.69
N ALA A 164 9.86 32.83 -2.82
CA ALA A 164 8.42 33.02 -2.79
C ALA A 164 7.78 32.38 -4.02
N THR A 165 6.62 31.75 -3.82
CA THR A 165 5.85 31.10 -4.89
C THR A 165 4.48 31.74 -5.06
N ASP A 166 4.03 31.87 -6.30
CA ASP A 166 2.77 32.50 -6.66
C ASP A 166 1.74 31.46 -7.14
N TRP A 167 0.51 31.60 -6.64
CA TRP A 167 -0.57 30.64 -6.88
C TRP A 167 -1.86 31.35 -7.25
N PRO A 168 -2.61 30.87 -8.26
CA PRO A 168 -3.85 31.49 -8.66
C PRO A 168 -4.95 31.32 -7.62
N VAL A 169 -5.75 32.38 -7.46
CA VAL A 169 -7.03 32.36 -6.77
C VAL A 169 -8.12 32.34 -7.81
N CYS A 170 -9.04 31.38 -7.72
CA CYS A 170 -10.16 31.24 -8.62
C CYS A 170 -11.47 31.23 -7.82
N GLU A 171 -12.35 32.16 -8.13
CA GLU A 171 -13.65 32.28 -7.45
C GLU A 171 -13.53 32.24 -5.91
N SER A 172 -12.57 33.02 -5.39
CA SER A 172 -12.22 33.10 -3.97
C SER A 172 -11.64 31.80 -3.34
N HIS A 173 -11.30 30.78 -4.13
CA HIS A 173 -10.64 29.57 -3.63
C HIS A 173 -9.18 29.53 -4.07
N PHE A 174 -8.34 28.89 -3.26
CA PHE A 174 -6.93 28.67 -3.60
C PHE A 174 -6.44 27.29 -3.16
N LYS A 175 -5.47 26.77 -3.89
CA LYS A 175 -4.66 25.59 -3.55
C LYS A 175 -3.20 25.95 -3.79
N VAL A 176 -2.35 25.71 -2.79
CA VAL A 176 -0.92 25.97 -2.86
C VAL A 176 -0.13 24.80 -2.33
N LEU A 177 1.08 24.61 -2.81
CA LEU A 177 2.03 23.67 -2.27
C LEU A 177 3.16 24.41 -1.60
N VAL A 178 3.52 23.98 -0.39
CA VAL A 178 4.55 24.62 0.42
C VAL A 178 5.69 23.64 0.66
N TYR A 179 6.91 24.01 0.26
CA TYR A 179 8.11 23.24 0.59
C TYR A 179 8.50 23.50 2.03
N LEU A 180 8.73 22.44 2.82
CA LEU A 180 9.02 22.51 4.24
C LEU A 180 10.42 22.01 4.56
N LEU A 181 11.03 22.62 5.58
CA LEU A 181 12.27 22.16 6.20
C LEU A 181 11.99 21.56 7.58
N PRO A 182 12.83 20.63 8.06
CA PRO A 182 12.72 20.12 9.42
C PRO A 182 12.70 21.25 10.47
N GLY A 183 11.77 21.16 11.42
CA GLY A 183 11.54 22.17 12.43
C GLY A 183 10.40 23.13 12.12
N PRO A 184 10.38 24.32 12.76
CA PRO A 184 9.34 25.32 12.54
C PRO A 184 9.49 26.03 11.19
N ASN A 185 8.39 26.18 10.48
CA ASN A 185 8.30 26.87 9.18
C ASN A 185 7.28 27.99 9.33
N LYS A 186 7.72 29.25 9.32
CA LYS A 186 6.84 30.42 9.40
C LYS A 186 6.52 30.93 8.01
N LEU A 187 5.26 30.94 7.67
CA LEU A 187 4.73 31.21 6.35
C LEU A 187 3.86 32.46 6.36
N ILE A 188 3.94 33.27 5.31
CA ILE A 188 3.06 34.39 5.05
C ILE A 188 2.35 34.14 3.74
N PHE A 189 1.03 34.20 3.75
CA PHE A 189 0.15 34.10 2.59
C PHE A 189 -0.34 35.50 2.25
N ASN A 190 0.11 36.08 1.16
CA ASN A 190 -0.23 37.41 0.69
C ASN A 190 -1.18 37.30 -0.48
N PHE A 191 -2.40 37.74 -0.30
CA PHE A 191 -3.39 37.82 -1.38
C PHE A 191 -3.45 39.22 -2.00
N THR A 192 -3.50 39.23 -3.33
CA THR A 192 -3.74 40.41 -4.14
C THR A 192 -4.78 40.13 -5.22
N SER A 193 -5.63 41.11 -5.51
CA SER A 193 -6.64 41.02 -6.57
C SER A 193 -6.78 42.31 -7.33
N PRO A 194 -6.84 42.27 -8.66
CA PRO A 194 -7.16 43.48 -9.46
C PRO A 194 -8.52 44.09 -9.13
N LYS A 195 -9.48 43.27 -8.67
CA LYS A 195 -10.82 43.76 -8.27
C LYS A 195 -10.81 44.58 -6.97
N LEU A 196 -9.74 44.47 -6.17
CA LEU A 196 -9.58 45.24 -4.92
C LEU A 196 -8.59 46.40 -5.09
N ALA A 197 -8.10 46.63 -6.29
CA ALA A 197 -7.17 47.71 -6.59
C ALA A 197 -7.82 49.07 -6.33
N ASN A 198 -7.08 49.97 -5.64
CA ASN A 198 -7.50 51.35 -5.43
C ASN A 198 -6.68 52.25 -6.37
N ASN A 199 -7.36 53.00 -7.22
CA ASN A 199 -6.76 53.81 -8.30
C ASN A 199 -5.61 54.75 -7.85
N ASN A 200 -5.49 55.03 -6.54
CA ASN A 200 -4.48 55.93 -6.00
C ASN A 200 -3.39 55.28 -5.14
N LEU A 201 -3.49 53.99 -4.80
CA LEU A 201 -2.61 53.33 -3.81
C LEU A 201 -2.07 51.98 -4.29
N GLY A 202 -2.36 51.53 -5.52
CA GLY A 202 -1.97 50.21 -6.01
C GLY A 202 -2.85 49.07 -5.46
N ASN A 203 -2.43 47.83 -5.67
CA ASN A 203 -3.14 46.64 -5.17
C ASN A 203 -2.87 46.44 -3.68
N PRO A 204 -3.86 46.50 -2.79
CA PRO A 204 -3.66 46.21 -1.37
C PRO A 204 -3.28 44.75 -1.20
N ILE A 205 -2.35 44.50 -0.27
CA ILE A 205 -1.92 43.15 0.12
C ILE A 205 -2.69 42.73 1.38
N HIS A 206 -3.36 41.59 1.30
CA HIS A 206 -4.09 41.01 2.41
C HIS A 206 -3.38 39.79 2.89
N SER A 207 -2.87 39.79 4.13
CA SER A 207 -1.94 38.76 4.62
C SER A 207 -2.53 37.90 5.73
N SER A 208 -2.17 36.62 5.75
CA SER A 208 -2.33 35.74 6.88
C SER A 208 -1.02 35.00 7.17
N HIS A 209 -0.86 34.54 8.41
CA HIS A 209 0.34 33.86 8.89
C HIS A 209 -0.01 32.42 9.27
N LEU A 210 0.94 31.52 9.09
CA LEU A 210 0.81 30.12 9.44
C LEU A 210 2.18 29.57 9.87
N THR A 211 2.26 28.97 11.05
CA THR A 211 3.44 28.23 11.50
C THR A 211 3.19 26.75 11.40
N ILE A 212 4.12 26.02 10.79
CA ILE A 212 4.05 24.57 10.61
C ILE A 212 5.32 23.94 11.18
N HIS A 213 5.17 22.88 11.96
CA HIS A 213 6.29 22.10 12.46
C HIS A 213 6.45 20.81 11.67
N MET A 214 7.52 20.71 10.87
CA MET A 214 7.82 19.51 10.09
C MET A 214 8.77 18.61 10.86
N ILE A 215 8.37 17.35 11.08
CA ILE A 215 9.21 16.33 11.69
C ILE A 215 9.40 15.19 10.68
N PRO A 216 10.63 14.98 10.18
CA PRO A 216 10.91 13.83 9.32
C PRO A 216 10.68 12.52 10.07
N PRO A 217 9.95 11.54 9.50
CA PRO A 217 9.74 10.23 10.12
C PRO A 217 10.97 9.30 9.90
N LEU A 218 12.13 9.65 10.50
CA LEU A 218 13.41 9.00 10.22
C LEU A 218 13.45 7.51 10.59
N ALA A 219 12.61 7.06 11.52
CA ALA A 219 12.51 5.66 11.90
C ALA A 219 11.78 4.78 10.85
N SER A 220 11.06 5.40 9.91
CA SER A 220 10.37 4.68 8.84
C SER A 220 11.33 4.34 7.70
N PRO A 221 11.22 3.17 7.05
CA PRO A 221 11.96 2.89 5.83
C PRO A 221 11.53 3.88 4.73
N PRO A 222 12.48 4.39 3.93
CA PRO A 222 12.17 5.33 2.85
C PRO A 222 11.57 4.64 1.63
N LEU A 223 10.82 5.40 0.84
CA LEU A 223 10.58 5.09 -0.56
C LEU A 223 11.81 5.56 -1.35
N GLN A 224 12.51 4.62 -2.00
CA GLN A 224 13.65 4.89 -2.86
C GLN A 224 13.16 5.24 -4.27
N LEU A 225 13.67 6.31 -4.83
CA LEU A 225 13.39 6.71 -6.22
C LEU A 225 14.54 6.28 -7.12
N VAL A 226 14.25 5.57 -8.20
CA VAL A 226 15.27 5.06 -9.14
C VAL A 226 14.91 5.45 -10.56
N VAL A 227 15.84 6.04 -11.27
CA VAL A 227 15.83 6.12 -12.74
C VAL A 227 16.63 4.94 -13.26
N LEU A 228 15.97 4.03 -13.97
CA LEU A 228 16.58 2.85 -14.56
C LEU A 228 16.79 3.05 -16.06
N MET A 229 17.99 2.72 -16.53
CA MET A 229 18.41 2.89 -17.92
C MET A 229 19.07 1.62 -18.47
N GLY A 230 19.03 1.45 -19.78
CA GLY A 230 19.84 0.47 -20.49
C GLY A 230 21.35 0.74 -20.34
N GLN A 231 22.15 -0.30 -20.54
CA GLN A 231 23.62 -0.17 -20.40
C GLN A 231 24.22 0.85 -21.37
N ASP A 232 23.62 1.01 -22.55
CA ASP A 232 24.02 1.90 -23.64
C ASP A 232 23.11 3.14 -23.78
N SER A 233 22.22 3.39 -22.80
CA SER A 233 21.29 4.51 -22.84
C SER A 233 22.02 5.86 -22.94
N PRO A 234 21.58 6.76 -23.84
CA PRO A 234 22.09 8.12 -23.92
C PRO A 234 21.64 9.00 -22.75
N GLY A 235 20.72 8.54 -21.90
CA GLY A 235 20.19 9.29 -20.77
C GLY A 235 19.18 10.37 -21.18
N THR A 236 18.43 10.13 -22.24
CA THR A 236 17.37 11.03 -22.74
C THR A 236 16.01 10.35 -22.72
N PHE A 237 14.94 11.15 -22.73
CA PHE A 237 13.55 10.67 -22.80
C PHE A 237 12.80 11.36 -23.95
N ASP A 238 11.68 10.76 -24.36
CA ASP A 238 10.86 11.29 -25.44
C ASP A 238 10.27 12.66 -25.11
N SER A 239 10.40 13.62 -26.02
CA SER A 239 9.84 14.97 -25.90
C SER A 239 9.64 15.61 -27.27
N VAL A 240 8.77 16.60 -27.34
CA VAL A 240 8.59 17.39 -28.58
C VAL A 240 9.76 18.37 -28.77
N PRO A 241 10.20 18.67 -30.01
CA PRO A 241 11.37 19.50 -30.28
C PRO A 241 11.34 20.86 -29.57
N ALA A 242 10.23 21.57 -29.61
CA ALA A 242 10.10 22.87 -28.97
C ALA A 242 10.28 22.83 -27.45
N ARG A 243 9.97 21.70 -26.82
CA ARG A 243 10.19 21.49 -25.40
C ARG A 243 11.65 21.13 -25.10
N ILE A 244 12.29 20.36 -25.98
CA ILE A 244 13.73 20.07 -25.89
C ILE A 244 14.56 21.36 -25.94
N GLU A 245 14.22 22.27 -26.84
CA GLU A 245 14.88 23.60 -26.94
C GLU A 245 14.71 24.43 -25.66
N ARG A 246 13.58 24.34 -24.97
CA ARG A 246 13.28 25.14 -23.79
C ARG A 246 13.89 24.61 -22.50
N GLU A 247 13.86 23.28 -22.29
CA GLU A 247 14.17 22.67 -20.98
C GLU A 247 15.09 21.44 -21.05
N ASP A 248 15.51 21.03 -22.24
CA ASP A 248 16.20 19.78 -22.59
C ASP A 248 15.38 18.49 -22.26
N ASN A 249 15.93 17.32 -22.64
CA ASN A 249 15.38 16.02 -22.28
C ASN A 249 16.46 15.10 -21.68
N SER A 250 17.41 15.69 -20.98
CA SER A 250 18.53 14.99 -20.35
C SER A 250 18.13 14.22 -19.10
N LEU A 251 19.03 13.36 -18.63
CA LEU A 251 18.91 12.66 -17.36
C LEU A 251 18.72 13.64 -16.18
N GLU A 252 19.41 14.80 -16.19
CA GLU A 252 19.22 15.79 -15.12
C GLU A 252 17.78 16.33 -15.09
N THR A 253 17.21 16.62 -16.24
CA THR A 253 15.81 17.05 -16.34
C THR A 253 14.83 15.93 -15.96
N ALA A 254 15.14 14.68 -16.34
CA ALA A 254 14.36 13.52 -15.89
C ALA A 254 14.36 13.39 -14.36
N ILE A 255 15.52 13.54 -13.70
CA ILE A 255 15.63 13.48 -12.23
C ILE A 255 14.77 14.58 -11.56
N LYS A 256 14.82 15.83 -12.07
CA LYS A 256 14.01 16.94 -11.54
C LYS A 256 12.50 16.64 -11.64
N LYS A 257 12.05 16.24 -12.83
CA LYS A 257 10.64 15.93 -13.10
C LYS A 257 10.15 14.73 -12.28
N PHE A 258 10.94 13.68 -12.15
CA PHE A 258 10.60 12.52 -11.33
C PHE A 258 10.59 12.84 -9.82
N ARG A 259 11.56 13.61 -9.33
CA ARG A 259 11.58 14.11 -7.95
C ARG A 259 10.33 14.94 -7.64
N MET A 260 9.93 15.83 -8.55
CA MET A 260 8.74 16.65 -8.39
C MET A 260 7.46 15.81 -8.37
N SER A 261 7.31 14.83 -9.26
CA SER A 261 6.16 13.92 -9.25
C SER A 261 6.07 13.15 -7.93
N ALA A 262 7.19 12.70 -7.38
CA ALA A 262 7.25 12.02 -6.09
C ALA A 262 6.82 12.94 -4.93
N TYR A 263 7.18 14.21 -4.95
CA TYR A 263 6.70 15.20 -3.98
C TYR A 263 5.17 15.42 -4.10
N LEU A 264 4.61 15.39 -5.30
CA LEU A 264 3.17 15.45 -5.50
C LEU A 264 2.46 14.23 -4.91
N TRP A 265 3.01 13.01 -5.09
CA TRP A 265 2.48 11.79 -4.45
C TRP A 265 2.48 11.91 -2.94
N GLN A 266 3.58 12.42 -2.36
CA GLN A 266 3.71 12.61 -0.92
C GLN A 266 2.69 13.62 -0.38
N ALA A 267 2.56 14.78 -1.03
CA ALA A 267 1.62 15.83 -0.66
C ALA A 267 0.16 15.34 -0.72
N PHE A 268 -0.19 14.68 -1.83
CA PHE A 268 -1.51 14.09 -2.03
C PHE A 268 -1.84 13.04 -0.96
N THR A 269 -0.96 12.07 -0.77
CA THR A 269 -1.20 10.96 0.16
C THR A 269 -1.33 11.44 1.61
N ALA A 270 -0.47 12.38 2.05
CA ALA A 270 -0.56 12.96 3.40
C ALA A 270 -1.89 13.69 3.64
N GLU A 271 -2.38 14.44 2.64
CA GLU A 271 -3.67 15.12 2.71
C GLU A 271 -4.83 14.14 2.73
N GLN A 272 -4.79 13.08 1.90
CA GLN A 272 -5.81 12.03 1.89
C GLN A 272 -5.89 11.28 3.24
N MET A 273 -4.75 10.97 3.85
CA MET A 273 -4.68 10.37 5.20
C MET A 273 -5.32 11.30 6.23
N TYR A 274 -5.03 12.60 6.17
CA TYR A 274 -5.58 13.59 7.08
C TYR A 274 -7.09 13.76 6.94
N ARG A 275 -7.61 13.90 5.71
CA ARG A 275 -9.05 13.99 5.43
C ARG A 275 -9.82 12.78 5.96
N ASN A 276 -9.18 11.62 5.97
CA ASN A 276 -9.74 10.37 6.48
C ASN A 276 -9.48 10.12 7.98
N LYS A 277 -9.05 11.14 8.73
CA LYS A 277 -8.82 11.11 10.19
C LYS A 277 -7.73 10.14 10.64
N LEU A 278 -6.79 9.81 9.77
CA LEU A 278 -5.65 8.92 10.06
C LEU A 278 -4.35 9.68 10.36
N GLY A 279 -4.43 11.00 10.61
CA GLY A 279 -3.28 11.88 10.73
C GLY A 279 -2.66 12.20 9.36
N ARG A 280 -1.53 12.96 9.34
CA ARG A 280 -0.80 13.25 8.09
C ARG A 280 0.30 12.23 7.85
N ARG A 281 -0.03 10.93 7.95
CA ARG A 281 0.90 9.82 7.71
C ARG A 281 1.27 9.76 6.24
N VAL A 282 2.55 9.59 5.99
CA VAL A 282 3.05 9.43 4.62
C VAL A 282 4.45 8.82 4.65
N PHE A 283 4.84 8.19 3.56
CA PHE A 283 6.21 7.72 3.34
C PHE A 283 7.19 8.89 3.24
N ARG A 284 8.44 8.67 3.66
CA ARG A 284 9.56 9.58 3.43
C ARG A 284 10.41 9.12 2.26
N PHE A 285 11.29 10.00 1.79
CA PHE A 285 12.36 9.66 0.87
C PHE A 285 13.71 9.54 1.59
N GLU A 286 14.68 8.85 1.00
CA GLU A 286 16.08 9.13 1.25
C GLU A 286 16.39 10.54 0.73
N GLU A 287 17.17 11.31 1.48
CA GLU A 287 17.51 12.69 1.07
C GLU A 287 19.00 12.81 0.77
N GLU A 288 19.34 13.69 -0.16
CA GLU A 288 20.68 14.07 -0.49
C GLU A 288 20.86 15.59 -0.39
N TRP A 289 22.06 16.04 -0.05
CA TRP A 289 22.43 17.44 -0.07
C TRP A 289 22.90 17.79 -1.47
N THR A 290 22.11 18.57 -2.19
CA THR A 290 22.34 18.86 -3.60
C THR A 290 21.94 20.29 -3.94
N ASN A 291 22.29 20.78 -5.14
CA ASN A 291 21.76 22.03 -5.65
C ASN A 291 20.23 21.94 -5.75
N GLY A 292 19.52 22.86 -5.08
CA GLY A 292 18.06 22.81 -4.95
C GLY A 292 17.37 22.82 -6.31
N THR A 293 16.43 21.86 -6.48
CA THR A 293 15.64 21.72 -7.72
C THR A 293 14.17 21.98 -7.51
N ALA A 294 13.72 22.06 -6.25
CA ALA A 294 12.33 22.33 -5.92
C ALA A 294 11.85 23.73 -6.36
N SER A 295 12.77 24.68 -6.56
CA SER A 295 12.51 25.96 -7.19
C SER A 295 13.57 26.25 -8.26
N TYR A 296 13.16 26.76 -9.41
CA TYR A 296 14.10 27.18 -10.47
C TYR A 296 15.06 28.29 -10.00
N ARG A 297 14.62 29.12 -9.04
CA ARG A 297 15.44 30.20 -8.48
C ARG A 297 16.55 29.69 -7.60
N ASP A 298 16.32 28.64 -6.80
CA ASP A 298 17.37 27.99 -6.00
C ASP A 298 18.44 27.38 -6.92
N LYS A 299 18.00 26.71 -7.99
CA LYS A 299 18.93 26.15 -8.99
C LYS A 299 19.78 27.27 -9.63
N GLY A 300 19.17 28.34 -10.06
CA GLY A 300 19.87 29.47 -10.67
C GLY A 300 20.85 30.18 -9.74
N ALA A 301 20.55 30.21 -8.44
CA ALA A 301 21.41 30.77 -7.40
C ALA A 301 22.46 29.81 -6.85
N GLY A 302 22.45 28.54 -7.24
CA GLY A 302 23.34 27.51 -6.68
C GLY A 302 23.05 27.20 -5.21
N THR A 303 21.81 27.43 -4.74
CA THR A 303 21.43 27.22 -3.34
C THR A 303 21.32 25.73 -3.04
N MET A 304 22.08 25.26 -2.04
CA MET A 304 22.07 23.87 -1.61
C MET A 304 20.85 23.55 -0.75
N ARG A 305 20.19 22.42 -1.00
CA ARG A 305 19.03 21.92 -0.26
C ARG A 305 19.15 20.41 0.01
N SER A 306 18.45 19.95 1.05
CA SER A 306 18.22 18.52 1.28
C SER A 306 16.99 18.10 0.50
N GLU A 307 17.15 17.36 -0.58
CA GLU A 307 16.09 16.93 -1.48
C GLU A 307 16.02 15.41 -1.60
N ALA A 308 14.85 14.90 -2.03
CA ALA A 308 14.66 13.48 -2.26
C ALA A 308 15.71 12.97 -3.27
N LYS A 309 16.48 11.96 -2.84
CA LYS A 309 17.51 11.35 -3.67
C LYS A 309 16.87 10.52 -4.78
N VAL A 310 17.37 10.70 -5.99
CA VAL A 310 16.99 9.87 -7.13
C VAL A 310 18.23 9.08 -7.55
N HIS A 311 18.18 7.77 -7.34
CA HIS A 311 19.26 6.86 -7.72
C HIS A 311 19.26 6.64 -9.22
N VAL A 312 20.42 6.60 -9.83
CA VAL A 312 20.60 6.29 -11.26
C VAL A 312 21.21 4.91 -11.38
N VAL A 313 20.47 4.00 -12.01
CA VAL A 313 20.86 2.59 -12.14
C VAL A 313 20.85 2.19 -13.60
N ARG A 314 21.90 1.50 -14.06
CA ARG A 314 21.91 0.86 -15.38
C ARG A 314 21.67 -0.64 -15.24
N CYS A 315 20.76 -1.17 -16.05
CA CYS A 315 20.59 -2.62 -16.14
C CYS A 315 21.59 -3.23 -17.14
N SER A 316 21.64 -4.55 -17.20
CA SER A 316 22.50 -5.29 -18.13
C SER A 316 21.97 -5.38 -19.56
N LYS A 317 20.76 -4.85 -19.81
CA LYS A 317 20.12 -4.84 -21.12
C LYS A 317 20.45 -3.57 -21.88
N THR A 318 20.57 -3.67 -23.21
CA THR A 318 20.67 -2.51 -24.10
C THR A 318 19.31 -1.83 -24.26
N VAL A 319 19.32 -0.58 -24.74
CA VAL A 319 18.08 0.14 -25.07
C VAL A 319 17.27 -0.63 -26.13
N ALA A 320 17.93 -1.20 -27.11
CA ALA A 320 17.27 -2.01 -28.16
C ALA A 320 16.56 -3.24 -27.56
N GLU A 321 17.22 -3.97 -26.62
CA GLU A 321 16.60 -5.10 -25.92
C GLU A 321 15.42 -4.66 -25.07
N LEU A 322 15.50 -3.52 -24.36
CA LEU A 322 14.40 -3.00 -23.55
C LEU A 322 13.20 -2.58 -24.37
N ARG A 323 13.44 -2.10 -25.61
CA ARG A 323 12.38 -1.67 -26.55
C ARG A 323 11.88 -2.79 -27.45
N ASP A 324 12.28 -4.04 -27.21
CA ASP A 324 11.76 -5.19 -27.96
C ASP A 324 10.23 -5.27 -27.85
N LEU A 325 9.56 -5.45 -28.99
CA LEU A 325 8.11 -5.56 -29.06
C LEU A 325 7.56 -6.76 -28.27
N ASP A 326 8.35 -7.80 -28.07
CA ASP A 326 7.96 -8.97 -27.24
C ASP A 326 7.98 -8.67 -25.74
N LEU A 327 8.64 -7.58 -25.30
CA LEU A 327 8.57 -7.06 -23.93
C LEU A 327 7.49 -6.00 -23.75
N ALA A 328 6.96 -5.42 -24.83
CA ALA A 328 6.03 -4.31 -24.76
C ALA A 328 4.70 -4.73 -24.13
N GLN A 329 4.35 -4.17 -22.98
CA GLN A 329 3.12 -4.52 -22.25
C GLN A 329 1.85 -4.22 -23.05
N GLN A 330 1.87 -3.25 -23.95
CA GLN A 330 0.77 -2.89 -24.84
C GLN A 330 0.62 -3.85 -26.03
N ASN A 331 1.64 -4.65 -26.36
CA ASN A 331 1.60 -5.61 -27.45
C ASN A 331 0.77 -6.85 -27.05
N PRO A 332 -0.40 -7.10 -27.65
CA PRO A 332 -1.22 -8.26 -27.29
C PRO A 332 -0.58 -9.61 -27.67
N ASN A 333 0.43 -9.59 -28.55
CA ASN A 333 1.15 -10.76 -29.02
C ASN A 333 2.48 -11.01 -28.28
N ALA A 334 2.86 -10.11 -27.38
CA ALA A 334 4.07 -10.25 -26.57
C ALA A 334 3.98 -11.48 -25.67
N LYS A 335 5.02 -12.30 -25.69
CA LYS A 335 5.15 -13.49 -24.82
C LYS A 335 5.79 -13.12 -23.46
N HIS A 336 6.61 -12.10 -23.47
CA HIS A 336 7.46 -11.64 -22.35
C HIS A 336 7.04 -10.26 -21.81
N SER A 337 5.77 -9.89 -21.92
CA SER A 337 5.25 -8.57 -21.54
C SER A 337 5.40 -8.22 -20.03
N GLY A 338 5.76 -9.18 -19.19
CA GLY A 338 6.05 -8.97 -17.77
C GLY A 338 7.54 -8.86 -17.42
N ASP A 339 8.45 -9.13 -18.38
CA ASP A 339 9.86 -9.31 -18.07
C ASP A 339 10.59 -8.00 -17.75
N LEU A 340 10.05 -6.85 -18.17
CA LEU A 340 10.60 -5.53 -17.76
C LEU A 340 10.58 -5.37 -16.22
N PHE A 341 9.58 -5.92 -15.54
CA PHE A 341 9.56 -5.94 -14.07
C PHE A 341 10.71 -6.79 -13.51
N SER A 342 10.96 -7.95 -14.08
CA SER A 342 12.03 -8.86 -13.66
C SER A 342 13.42 -8.25 -13.91
N ILE A 343 13.61 -7.57 -15.05
CA ILE A 343 14.84 -6.83 -15.39
C ILE A 343 15.08 -5.71 -14.38
N ALA A 344 14.05 -4.91 -14.08
CA ALA A 344 14.14 -3.85 -13.09
C ALA A 344 14.42 -4.40 -11.69
N LEU A 345 13.74 -5.48 -11.28
CA LEU A 345 13.95 -6.15 -10.00
C LEU A 345 15.40 -6.63 -9.84
N GLN A 346 15.97 -7.24 -10.89
CA GLN A 346 17.32 -7.75 -10.87
C GLN A 346 18.35 -6.60 -10.75
N ALA A 347 18.17 -5.52 -11.50
CA ALA A 347 19.03 -4.34 -11.45
C ALA A 347 18.98 -3.66 -10.06
N VAL A 348 17.79 -3.45 -9.53
CA VAL A 348 17.54 -2.84 -8.20
C VAL A 348 18.11 -3.73 -7.09
N LYS A 349 17.91 -5.04 -7.17
CA LYS A 349 18.44 -6.00 -6.19
C LYS A 349 19.98 -5.97 -6.18
N GLY A 350 20.60 -5.93 -7.35
CA GLY A 350 22.06 -5.80 -7.46
C GLY A 350 22.59 -4.47 -6.90
N TYR A 351 21.86 -3.37 -7.12
CA TYR A 351 22.25 -2.05 -6.67
C TYR A 351 22.13 -1.86 -5.15
N PHE A 352 20.97 -2.20 -4.55
CA PHE A 352 20.74 -2.01 -3.11
C PHE A 352 21.29 -3.16 -2.26
N ASN A 353 21.44 -4.34 -2.82
CA ASN A 353 21.95 -5.55 -2.16
C ASN A 353 21.40 -5.74 -0.73
N PRO A 354 20.06 -5.81 -0.54
CA PRO A 354 19.45 -5.84 0.79
C PRO A 354 19.82 -7.09 1.57
N LEU A 355 20.05 -6.92 2.87
CA LEU A 355 20.24 -8.05 3.78
C LEU A 355 18.92 -8.80 3.98
N PRO A 356 18.95 -10.10 4.32
CA PRO A 356 17.76 -10.85 4.67
C PRO A 356 16.95 -10.15 5.78
N GLY A 357 15.66 -9.96 5.56
CA GLY A 357 14.77 -9.22 6.47
C GLY A 357 14.76 -7.70 6.28
N GLN A 358 15.67 -7.15 5.48
CA GLN A 358 15.73 -5.70 5.19
C GLN A 358 14.87 -5.35 3.98
N LYS A 359 13.61 -5.03 4.20
CA LYS A 359 12.69 -4.60 3.13
C LYS A 359 13.14 -3.29 2.49
N GLN A 360 13.17 -3.25 1.16
CA GLN A 360 13.41 -2.07 0.33
C GLN A 360 12.14 -1.74 -0.46
N TYR A 361 11.75 -0.49 -0.45
CA TYR A 361 10.59 0.03 -1.18
C TYR A 361 11.10 0.93 -2.30
N VAL A 362 10.97 0.49 -3.55
CA VAL A 362 11.65 1.12 -4.68
C VAL A 362 10.66 1.44 -5.79
N SER A 363 10.52 2.72 -6.13
CA SER A 363 9.74 3.19 -7.28
C SER A 363 10.68 3.53 -8.43
N VAL A 364 10.51 2.86 -9.56
CA VAL A 364 11.40 2.89 -10.72
C VAL A 364 10.76 3.59 -11.89
N LEU A 365 11.43 4.60 -12.42
CA LEU A 365 11.16 5.21 -13.72
C LEU A 365 12.06 4.58 -14.77
N LEU A 366 11.50 3.87 -15.75
CA LEU A 366 12.21 3.37 -16.94
C LEU A 366 12.43 4.54 -17.89
N LEU A 367 13.68 5.05 -17.97
CA LEU A 367 13.99 6.26 -18.73
C LEU A 367 13.89 6.03 -20.25
N ASP A 368 14.25 4.84 -20.71
CA ASP A 368 14.30 4.49 -22.13
C ASP A 368 12.96 4.09 -22.73
N ALA A 369 11.83 4.33 -22.02
CA ALA A 369 10.50 4.16 -22.61
C ALA A 369 10.37 5.05 -23.87
N HIS A 370 9.75 4.50 -24.93
CA HIS A 370 9.73 5.14 -26.24
C HIS A 370 8.40 4.94 -26.97
N TRP A 371 7.90 6.03 -27.54
CA TRP A 371 6.75 5.99 -28.42
C TRP A 371 7.11 5.51 -29.81
N ASP A 372 6.79 4.28 -30.13
CA ASP A 372 6.95 3.74 -31.49
C ASP A 372 5.69 4.06 -32.31
N LYS A 373 5.80 5.14 -33.08
CA LYS A 373 4.71 5.60 -33.97
C LYS A 373 4.38 4.55 -35.03
N SER A 374 5.35 3.76 -35.52
CA SER A 374 5.15 2.78 -36.59
C SER A 374 4.28 1.62 -36.11
N HIS A 375 4.38 1.23 -34.85
CA HIS A 375 3.59 0.19 -34.23
C HIS A 375 2.42 0.75 -33.37
N ASN A 376 2.32 2.07 -33.24
CA ASN A 376 1.32 2.77 -32.43
C ASN A 376 1.28 2.21 -30.99
N MET A 377 2.45 2.05 -30.37
CA MET A 377 2.59 1.55 -29.01
C MET A 377 3.81 2.11 -28.28
N ILE A 378 3.79 2.04 -26.96
CA ILE A 378 4.92 2.42 -26.12
C ILE A 378 5.76 1.17 -25.88
N THR A 379 7.05 1.25 -26.24
CA THR A 379 8.07 0.22 -25.99
C THR A 379 8.94 0.60 -24.79
N GLY A 380 9.64 -0.36 -24.19
CA GLY A 380 10.45 -0.10 -22.98
C GLY A 380 9.65 0.40 -21.77
N HIS A 381 8.34 0.18 -21.77
CA HIS A 381 7.41 0.62 -20.75
C HIS A 381 6.71 -0.57 -20.09
N ALA A 382 6.58 -0.51 -18.77
CA ALA A 382 5.70 -1.36 -17.99
C ALA A 382 5.02 -0.55 -16.89
N ALA A 383 3.76 -0.85 -16.62
CA ALA A 383 3.00 -0.37 -15.46
C ALA A 383 2.74 -1.57 -14.57
N LEU A 384 3.62 -1.83 -13.62
CA LEU A 384 3.61 -3.01 -12.75
C LEU A 384 4.12 -2.65 -11.35
N GLY A 385 3.39 -3.09 -10.34
CA GLY A 385 3.77 -2.94 -8.93
C GLY A 385 3.58 -4.24 -8.15
N GLY A 386 4.45 -4.48 -7.18
CA GLY A 386 4.40 -5.67 -6.34
C GLY A 386 5.68 -5.89 -5.56
N GLY A 387 5.94 -7.13 -5.14
CA GLY A 387 7.14 -7.43 -4.39
C GLY A 387 7.70 -8.82 -4.66
N SER A 388 9.00 -8.96 -4.46
CA SER A 388 9.70 -10.24 -4.53
C SER A 388 10.81 -10.26 -3.48
N GLY A 389 10.70 -11.15 -2.52
CA GLY A 389 11.66 -11.26 -1.42
C GLY A 389 11.75 -9.97 -0.60
N GLU A 390 12.95 -9.38 -0.53
CA GLU A 390 13.19 -8.14 0.23
C GLU A 390 12.84 -6.87 -0.55
N ILE A 391 12.65 -6.95 -1.87
CA ILE A 391 12.34 -5.79 -2.71
C ILE A 391 10.83 -5.69 -2.92
N GLN A 392 10.28 -4.53 -2.59
CA GLN A 392 8.95 -4.08 -3.02
C GLN A 392 9.16 -3.06 -4.13
N LEU A 393 8.60 -3.30 -5.30
CA LEU A 393 8.96 -2.61 -6.52
C LEU A 393 7.73 -2.06 -7.24
N ALA A 394 7.80 -0.83 -7.70
CA ALA A 394 6.93 -0.26 -8.73
C ALA A 394 7.76 0.12 -9.94
N VAL A 395 7.25 -0.13 -11.13
CA VAL A 395 7.91 0.17 -12.40
C VAL A 395 6.95 0.94 -13.28
N PHE A 396 7.42 2.05 -13.86
CA PHE A 396 6.66 2.85 -14.81
C PHE A 396 7.58 3.49 -15.85
N GLY A 397 7.10 3.74 -17.05
CA GLY A 397 7.91 4.32 -18.14
C GLY A 397 7.90 5.86 -18.15
N SER A 398 8.84 6.44 -18.90
CA SER A 398 9.04 7.88 -19.05
C SER A 398 8.24 8.52 -20.20
N GLN A 399 7.32 7.78 -20.84
CA GLN A 399 6.62 8.22 -22.05
C GLN A 399 5.84 9.55 -21.93
N ALA A 400 5.44 9.93 -20.71
CA ALA A 400 4.75 11.18 -20.44
C ALA A 400 5.63 12.21 -19.68
N LEU A 401 6.90 11.88 -19.40
CA LEU A 401 7.78 12.65 -18.53
C LEU A 401 8.02 14.08 -19.05
N SER A 402 8.01 14.28 -20.35
CA SER A 402 8.15 15.62 -20.96
C SER A 402 7.10 16.60 -20.42
N SER A 403 5.88 16.13 -20.11
CA SER A 403 4.77 16.95 -19.63
C SER A 403 4.80 17.23 -18.11
N TYR A 404 5.66 16.55 -17.32
CA TYR A 404 5.72 16.75 -15.87
C TYR A 404 6.33 18.10 -15.50
N PRO A 405 5.90 18.69 -14.36
CA PRO A 405 6.58 19.85 -13.79
C PRO A 405 7.97 19.46 -13.27
N SER A 406 8.95 20.32 -13.43
CA SER A 406 10.33 20.12 -12.91
C SER A 406 10.57 20.82 -11.57
N HIS A 407 9.74 21.79 -11.20
CA HIS A 407 9.80 22.55 -9.94
C HIS A 407 8.42 23.06 -9.52
N ILE A 408 8.30 23.60 -8.32
CA ILE A 408 7.01 23.98 -7.71
C ILE A 408 6.26 25.03 -8.55
N GLU A 409 6.97 25.99 -9.11
CA GLU A 409 6.38 27.06 -9.90
C GLU A 409 5.79 26.57 -11.25
N GLU A 410 6.16 25.38 -11.69
CA GLU A 410 5.62 24.75 -12.92
C GLU A 410 4.37 23.90 -12.66
N ILE A 411 3.97 23.62 -11.42
CA ILE A 411 2.88 22.67 -11.13
C ILE A 411 1.57 23.16 -11.76
N VAL A 412 1.16 24.38 -11.48
CA VAL A 412 -0.08 24.93 -12.07
C VAL A 412 0.03 25.08 -13.58
N PRO A 413 1.11 25.67 -14.15
CA PRO A 413 1.33 25.68 -15.60
C PRO A 413 1.23 24.30 -16.25
N ALA A 414 1.91 23.28 -15.71
CA ALA A 414 1.91 21.92 -16.28
C ALA A 414 0.50 21.29 -16.27
N PHE A 415 -0.24 21.41 -15.16
CA PHE A 415 -1.63 20.94 -15.06
C PHE A 415 -2.68 21.85 -15.72
N SER A 416 -2.24 22.89 -16.43
CA SER A 416 -3.09 23.84 -17.17
C SER A 416 -2.69 23.96 -18.64
N ASP A 417 -1.68 23.20 -19.09
CA ASP A 417 -1.16 23.23 -20.45
C ASP A 417 -2.04 22.39 -21.39
N CYS A 418 -2.97 23.05 -22.07
CA CYS A 418 -3.88 22.45 -23.04
C CYS A 418 -3.25 22.23 -24.43
N THR A 419 -1.92 22.34 -24.58
CA THR A 419 -1.24 22.05 -25.84
C THR A 419 -1.57 20.60 -26.26
N PRO A 420 -2.10 20.38 -27.48
CA PRO A 420 -2.40 19.04 -27.95
C PRO A 420 -1.16 18.14 -27.95
N THR A 421 -1.33 16.88 -27.58
CA THR A 421 -0.26 15.89 -27.65
C THR A 421 0.12 15.63 -29.10
N ASP A 422 1.38 15.90 -29.42
CA ASP A 422 1.94 15.67 -30.75
C ASP A 422 2.44 14.22 -30.87
N THR A 423 1.61 13.36 -31.46
CA THR A 423 1.90 11.94 -31.64
C THR A 423 2.96 11.63 -32.70
N ASP A 424 3.55 12.65 -33.30
CA ASP A 424 4.78 12.49 -34.10
C ASP A 424 6.00 12.25 -33.22
N TRP A 425 5.93 12.69 -31.95
CA TRP A 425 7.08 12.68 -31.03
C TRP A 425 6.82 11.99 -29.69
N VAL A 426 5.59 12.02 -29.20
CA VAL A 426 5.26 11.51 -27.85
C VAL A 426 3.96 10.70 -27.88
N ALA A 427 3.81 9.78 -26.93
CA ALA A 427 2.64 8.94 -26.82
C ALA A 427 1.36 9.72 -26.41
N ASN A 428 0.23 9.39 -27.05
CA ASN A 428 -1.10 9.66 -26.52
C ASN A 428 -1.62 8.37 -25.89
N ASP A 429 -1.20 8.08 -24.68
CA ASP A 429 -1.39 6.80 -24.00
C ASP A 429 -2.84 6.37 -23.95
N CYS A 430 -3.19 5.37 -24.74
CA CYS A 430 -4.54 4.82 -24.89
C CYS A 430 -5.63 5.87 -25.26
N ASN A 431 -5.24 6.99 -25.87
CA ASN A 431 -6.09 8.16 -26.18
C ASN A 431 -6.64 8.89 -24.92
N GLU A 432 -5.99 8.73 -23.78
CA GLU A 432 -6.34 9.41 -22.53
C GLU A 432 -5.44 10.63 -22.26
N SER A 433 -4.37 10.82 -23.03
CA SER A 433 -3.37 11.89 -22.91
C SER A 433 -3.39 12.85 -24.09
N GLY A 434 -4.57 13.34 -24.46
CA GLY A 434 -4.76 14.16 -25.68
C GLY A 434 -4.25 15.59 -25.57
N SER A 435 -3.82 16.03 -24.38
CA SER A 435 -3.15 17.29 -24.12
C SER A 435 -2.00 17.12 -23.14
N SER A 436 -1.10 18.09 -23.09
CA SER A 436 0.07 18.07 -22.20
C SER A 436 -0.31 17.87 -20.72
N TRP A 437 -1.33 18.61 -20.23
CA TRP A 437 -1.76 18.46 -18.83
C TRP A 437 -2.37 17.06 -18.56
N GLU A 438 -3.10 16.48 -19.53
CA GLU A 438 -3.63 15.13 -19.40
C GLU A 438 -2.52 14.09 -19.40
N ALA A 439 -1.49 14.27 -20.23
CA ALA A 439 -0.30 13.41 -20.22
C ALA A 439 0.44 13.47 -18.88
N ALA A 440 0.65 14.66 -18.32
CA ALA A 440 1.23 14.82 -17.00
C ALA A 440 0.39 14.13 -15.91
N ASN A 441 -0.93 14.31 -15.97
CA ASN A 441 -1.88 13.76 -15.02
C ASN A 441 -1.91 12.23 -15.03
N ILE A 442 -2.03 11.62 -16.22
CA ILE A 442 -2.03 10.16 -16.41
C ILE A 442 -0.69 9.58 -15.98
N GLY A 443 0.43 10.14 -16.43
CA GLY A 443 1.74 9.57 -16.14
C GLY A 443 2.09 9.64 -14.64
N ILE A 444 1.90 10.80 -13.99
CA ILE A 444 2.15 10.97 -12.55
C ILE A 444 1.21 10.08 -11.73
N GLY A 445 -0.07 10.03 -12.11
CA GLY A 445 -1.08 9.28 -11.39
C GLY A 445 -0.97 7.77 -11.56
N ALA A 446 -0.67 7.28 -12.76
CA ALA A 446 -0.47 5.86 -13.02
C ALA A 446 0.80 5.33 -12.32
N HIS A 447 1.89 6.09 -12.32
CA HIS A 447 3.09 5.70 -11.56
C HIS A 447 2.81 5.66 -10.04
N MET A 448 1.97 6.59 -9.52
CA MET A 448 1.51 6.54 -8.12
C MET A 448 0.64 5.30 -7.85
N HIS A 449 -0.19 4.87 -8.80
CA HIS A 449 -0.97 3.63 -8.70
C HIS A 449 -0.04 2.41 -8.55
N GLU A 450 0.99 2.28 -9.39
CA GLU A 450 1.97 1.19 -9.26
C GLU A 450 2.73 1.27 -7.92
N THR A 451 3.01 2.48 -7.44
CA THR A 451 3.58 2.70 -6.10
C THR A 451 2.60 2.28 -5.00
N GLY A 452 1.29 2.38 -5.22
CA GLY A 452 0.25 1.80 -4.36
C GLY A 452 0.38 0.27 -4.25
N HIS A 453 0.58 -0.43 -5.37
CA HIS A 453 0.85 -1.87 -5.38
C HIS A 453 2.13 -2.23 -4.64
N LEU A 454 3.19 -1.44 -4.78
CA LEU A 454 4.43 -1.58 -4.01
C LEU A 454 4.17 -1.54 -2.50
N PHE A 455 3.23 -0.71 -2.03
CA PHE A 455 2.81 -0.63 -0.63
C PHE A 455 1.74 -1.67 -0.24
N GLY A 456 1.41 -2.62 -1.12
CA GLY A 456 0.49 -3.72 -0.87
C GLY A 456 -0.98 -3.40 -1.11
N CYS A 457 -1.32 -2.32 -1.81
CA CYS A 457 -2.69 -2.04 -2.22
C CYS A 457 -3.11 -2.91 -3.40
N PRO A 458 -4.19 -3.68 -3.32
CA PRO A 458 -4.79 -4.32 -4.48
C PRO A 458 -5.63 -3.31 -5.27
N HIS A 459 -6.13 -3.70 -6.43
CA HIS A 459 -7.18 -2.92 -7.11
C HIS A 459 -8.40 -2.75 -6.21
N GLN A 460 -9.08 -1.62 -6.34
CA GLN A 460 -10.24 -1.24 -5.53
C GLN A 460 -11.44 -0.89 -6.42
N THR A 461 -12.58 -0.65 -5.80
CA THR A 461 -13.82 -0.24 -6.48
C THR A 461 -13.86 1.25 -6.82
N SER A 462 -12.96 2.05 -6.26
CA SER A 462 -12.82 3.49 -6.51
C SER A 462 -11.41 3.97 -6.15
N GLY A 463 -11.11 5.21 -6.44
CA GLY A 463 -9.86 5.86 -6.06
C GLY A 463 -8.69 5.53 -6.98
N ILE A 464 -7.48 5.87 -6.54
CA ILE A 464 -6.25 5.71 -7.30
C ILE A 464 -6.11 4.28 -7.83
N MET A 465 -6.44 3.27 -7.00
CA MET A 465 -6.32 1.87 -7.38
C MET A 465 -7.42 1.38 -8.35
N LEU A 466 -8.41 2.22 -8.70
CA LEU A 466 -9.34 2.01 -9.83
C LEU A 466 -8.99 2.83 -11.07
N ARG A 467 -7.99 3.70 -11.06
CA ARG A 467 -7.62 4.66 -12.10
C ARG A 467 -8.30 6.04 -11.99
N ASP A 468 -8.87 6.41 -10.83
CA ASP A 468 -9.43 7.75 -10.64
C ASP A 468 -8.34 8.85 -10.68
N TYR A 469 -7.06 8.46 -10.80
CA TYR A 469 -5.93 9.36 -11.02
C TYR A 469 -6.05 10.21 -12.31
N VAL A 470 -6.97 9.88 -13.19
CA VAL A 470 -7.32 10.75 -14.33
C VAL A 470 -7.83 12.14 -13.91
N THR A 471 -8.10 12.34 -12.62
CA THR A 471 -8.47 13.63 -12.02
C THR A 471 -7.49 14.08 -10.93
N LEU A 472 -6.25 13.57 -10.93
CA LEU A 472 -5.23 13.89 -9.92
C LEU A 472 -4.87 15.39 -9.91
N ASN A 473 -4.83 16.03 -11.10
CA ASN A 473 -4.61 17.48 -11.27
C ASN A 473 -5.51 18.31 -10.35
N ARG A 474 -6.74 17.86 -10.11
CA ARG A 474 -7.73 18.55 -9.27
C ARG A 474 -7.26 18.75 -7.84
N SER A 475 -6.35 17.93 -7.35
CA SER A 475 -5.74 18.11 -6.02
C SER A 475 -4.73 19.27 -5.96
N PHE A 476 -4.25 19.75 -7.10
CA PHE A 476 -3.18 20.75 -7.19
C PHE A 476 -3.58 22.08 -7.87
N VAL A 477 -4.68 22.08 -8.61
CA VAL A 477 -5.20 23.28 -9.26
C VAL A 477 -6.59 23.63 -8.73
N THR A 478 -6.92 24.93 -8.73
CA THR A 478 -8.25 25.41 -8.35
C THR A 478 -9.21 25.47 -9.52
N ARG A 479 -8.69 25.56 -10.74
CA ARG A 479 -9.47 25.55 -11.97
C ARG A 479 -8.90 24.50 -12.93
N GLU A 480 -9.76 23.59 -13.37
CA GLU A 480 -9.43 22.61 -14.40
C GLU A 480 -9.60 23.22 -15.79
N CYS A 481 -8.75 22.83 -16.72
CA CYS A 481 -8.80 23.25 -18.11
C CYS A 481 -9.73 22.38 -18.95
N TYR A 482 -9.79 22.65 -20.27
CA TYR A 482 -10.51 21.79 -21.21
C TYR A 482 -9.91 20.39 -21.24
N SER A 483 -10.73 19.36 -21.11
CA SER A 483 -10.34 17.97 -21.23
C SER A 483 -10.66 17.42 -22.62
N THR A 484 -9.64 16.88 -23.28
CA THR A 484 -9.80 16.17 -24.57
C THR A 484 -10.46 14.83 -24.38
N ARG A 485 -10.26 14.20 -23.21
CA ARG A 485 -10.82 12.88 -22.84
C ARG A 485 -12.35 12.96 -22.65
N THR A 486 -12.82 13.93 -21.87
CA THR A 486 -14.26 14.09 -21.60
C THR A 486 -14.95 15.04 -22.54
N LYS A 487 -14.18 15.77 -23.36
CA LYS A 487 -14.65 16.83 -24.28
C LYS A 487 -15.45 17.91 -23.55
N SER A 488 -15.10 18.16 -22.28
CA SER A 488 -15.77 19.11 -21.42
C SER A 488 -14.88 20.33 -21.13
N LYS A 489 -15.52 21.49 -21.02
CA LYS A 489 -14.86 22.69 -20.54
C LYS A 489 -14.72 22.59 -19.03
N GLY A 490 -13.48 22.71 -18.53
CA GLY A 490 -13.20 22.70 -17.11
C GLY A 490 -13.78 23.94 -16.38
N GLY A 491 -13.62 23.93 -15.07
CA GLY A 491 -14.10 24.99 -14.18
C GLY A 491 -13.46 24.92 -12.81
N LEU A 492 -14.05 25.66 -11.84
CA LEU A 492 -13.64 25.58 -10.43
C LEU A 492 -13.71 24.12 -9.95
N VAL A 493 -12.70 23.69 -9.19
CA VAL A 493 -12.60 22.35 -8.63
C VAL A 493 -12.49 22.42 -7.11
N LEU A 494 -13.46 21.83 -6.43
CA LEU A 494 -13.52 21.72 -4.99
C LEU A 494 -13.05 20.33 -4.50
N ALA A 495 -12.87 20.19 -3.19
CA ALA A 495 -12.29 19.00 -2.58
C ALA A 495 -13.09 17.71 -2.80
N ASP A 496 -14.40 17.81 -2.99
CA ASP A 496 -15.30 16.68 -3.28
C ASP A 496 -15.19 16.16 -4.73
N GLN A 497 -14.58 16.94 -5.62
CA GLN A 497 -14.36 16.62 -7.03
C GLN A 497 -12.95 16.07 -7.30
N GLU A 498 -12.10 16.02 -6.29
CA GLU A 498 -10.74 15.48 -6.39
C GLU A 498 -10.75 13.96 -6.37
N CYS A 499 -9.74 13.33 -6.97
CA CYS A 499 -9.52 11.91 -6.77
C CYS A 499 -9.10 11.60 -5.32
N SER A 500 -9.17 10.35 -4.92
CA SER A 500 -8.82 9.92 -3.57
C SER A 500 -8.15 8.54 -3.58
N TRP A 501 -7.45 8.19 -2.51
CA TRP A 501 -7.20 6.80 -2.18
C TRP A 501 -8.49 6.17 -1.67
N HIS A 502 -8.77 4.92 -2.04
CA HIS A 502 -9.86 4.17 -1.44
C HIS A 502 -9.63 3.98 0.07
N ARG A 503 -10.70 3.91 0.86
CA ARG A 503 -10.58 3.79 2.33
C ARG A 503 -9.70 2.61 2.77
N LEU A 504 -9.82 1.47 2.11
CA LEU A 504 -9.00 0.29 2.40
C LEU A 504 -7.51 0.50 2.12
N ASP A 505 -7.15 1.31 1.12
CA ASP A 505 -5.75 1.65 0.85
C ASP A 505 -5.17 2.50 1.98
N LEU A 506 -5.94 3.48 2.46
CA LEU A 506 -5.53 4.31 3.60
C LEU A 506 -5.37 3.49 4.89
N LEU A 507 -6.21 2.48 5.11
CA LEU A 507 -6.05 1.56 6.24
C LEU A 507 -4.81 0.68 6.10
N ARG A 508 -4.46 0.25 4.88
CA ARG A 508 -3.19 -0.44 4.61
C ARG A 508 -2.00 0.46 4.89
N PHE A 509 -2.03 1.70 4.42
CA PHE A 509 -0.97 2.68 4.69
C PHE A 509 -0.80 2.91 6.20
N ARG A 510 -1.89 3.05 6.95
CA ARG A 510 -1.83 3.18 8.42
C ARG A 510 -1.06 2.02 9.06
N ALA A 511 -1.25 0.80 8.56
CA ALA A 511 -0.57 -0.39 9.04
C ALA A 511 0.81 -0.62 8.43
N HIS A 512 1.23 0.16 7.41
CA HIS A 512 2.47 -0.07 6.67
C HIS A 512 3.70 0.58 7.34
N PRO A 513 4.89 -0.11 7.40
CA PRO A 513 6.09 0.44 8.06
C PRO A 513 6.54 1.80 7.53
N ALA A 514 6.46 2.01 6.21
CA ALA A 514 6.89 3.25 5.58
C ALA A 514 6.03 4.47 5.97
N PHE A 515 4.84 4.26 6.55
CA PHE A 515 3.91 5.31 6.98
C PHE A 515 3.90 5.53 8.49
N ALA A 516 4.81 4.92 9.23
CA ALA A 516 4.93 5.15 10.68
C ALA A 516 5.44 6.57 10.95
N ILE A 517 4.83 7.24 11.93
CA ILE A 517 5.18 8.61 12.30
C ILE A 517 5.76 8.67 13.72
N PRO A 518 6.54 9.71 14.03
CA PRO A 518 7.01 9.94 15.41
C PRO A 518 5.84 10.00 16.38
N GLY A 519 5.93 9.25 17.46
CA GLY A 519 4.87 9.14 18.47
C GLY A 519 3.95 7.94 18.32
N ASP A 520 4.04 7.19 17.22
CA ASP A 520 3.42 5.87 17.15
C ASP A 520 4.02 4.95 18.21
N THR A 521 3.19 4.07 18.77
CA THR A 521 3.69 2.98 19.60
C THR A 521 4.61 2.10 18.74
N PRO A 522 5.76 1.64 19.29
CA PRO A 522 6.64 0.73 18.59
C PRO A 522 5.84 -0.46 18.04
N ARG A 523 6.11 -0.82 16.79
CA ARG A 523 5.42 -1.95 16.16
C ARG A 523 5.67 -3.21 16.96
N HIS A 524 4.61 -3.97 17.17
CA HIS A 524 4.74 -5.30 17.75
C HIS A 524 5.53 -6.19 16.77
N VAL A 525 6.53 -6.90 17.28
CA VAL A 525 7.36 -7.78 16.45
C VAL A 525 6.51 -8.94 15.87
N ASP A 526 5.54 -9.42 16.65
CA ASP A 526 4.60 -10.45 16.23
C ASP A 526 3.39 -9.78 15.54
N ASP A 527 3.28 -9.97 14.24
CA ASP A 527 2.18 -9.50 13.39
C ASP A 527 1.10 -10.57 13.16
N SER A 528 1.24 -11.75 13.79
CA SER A 528 0.40 -12.93 13.54
C SER A 528 -1.08 -12.64 13.81
N VAL A 529 -1.90 -13.19 12.92
CA VAL A 529 -3.36 -13.21 13.01
C VAL A 529 -3.82 -14.65 12.94
N GLN A 530 -4.76 -15.04 13.79
CA GLN A 530 -5.27 -16.41 13.85
C GLN A 530 -6.79 -16.40 13.98
N ALA A 531 -7.43 -17.42 13.45
CA ALA A 531 -8.86 -17.62 13.53
C ALA A 531 -9.19 -19.02 14.07
N TRP A 532 -9.99 -19.08 15.11
CA TRP A 532 -10.30 -20.27 15.87
C TRP A 532 -11.79 -20.52 15.87
N PRO A 533 -12.30 -21.60 15.30
CA PRO A 533 -13.67 -22.01 15.56
C PRO A 533 -13.79 -22.44 17.02
N VAL A 534 -14.85 -22.00 17.67
CA VAL A 534 -15.15 -22.31 19.07
C VAL A 534 -16.63 -22.72 19.22
N ASP A 535 -17.10 -22.87 20.46
CA ASP A 535 -18.48 -23.25 20.69
C ASP A 535 -19.51 -22.31 20.03
N ASN A 536 -20.69 -22.85 19.77
CA ASN A 536 -21.86 -22.12 19.26
C ASN A 536 -21.69 -21.50 17.86
N GLY A 537 -20.76 -22.01 17.03
CA GLY A 537 -20.53 -21.46 15.68
C GLY A 537 -19.84 -20.09 15.68
N ILE A 538 -19.18 -19.75 16.77
CA ILE A 538 -18.34 -18.55 16.89
C ILE A 538 -16.97 -18.84 16.31
N VAL A 539 -16.41 -17.87 15.60
CA VAL A 539 -14.98 -17.85 15.21
C VAL A 539 -14.31 -16.74 16.01
N MET A 540 -13.38 -17.14 16.85
CA MET A 540 -12.56 -16.21 17.61
C MET A 540 -11.33 -15.80 16.79
N VAL A 541 -11.19 -14.52 16.51
CA VAL A 541 -10.01 -13.96 15.85
C VAL A 541 -9.08 -13.40 16.90
N THR A 542 -7.80 -13.71 16.82
CA THR A 542 -6.75 -13.17 17.67
C THR A 542 -5.64 -12.54 16.82
N ALA A 543 -5.14 -11.37 17.24
CA ALA A 543 -4.03 -10.69 16.61
C ALA A 543 -3.13 -10.08 17.68
N SER A 544 -1.85 -10.48 17.72
CA SER A 544 -0.91 -10.05 18.76
C SER A 544 -0.73 -8.53 18.79
N SER A 545 -0.64 -7.88 17.63
CA SER A 545 -0.55 -6.42 17.49
C SER A 545 -1.90 -5.70 17.54
N GLY A 546 -3.01 -6.45 17.48
CA GLY A 546 -4.38 -5.93 17.35
C GLY A 546 -4.94 -6.08 15.95
N ILE A 547 -6.27 -6.14 15.86
CA ILE A 547 -7.00 -6.24 14.59
C ILE A 547 -7.17 -4.82 14.03
N ALA A 548 -6.75 -4.60 12.79
CA ALA A 548 -6.88 -3.31 12.11
C ALA A 548 -8.22 -3.20 11.36
N TYR A 549 -8.53 -4.17 10.52
CA TYR A 549 -9.79 -4.29 9.79
C TYR A 549 -9.98 -5.71 9.25
N ILE A 550 -11.22 -6.01 8.86
CA ILE A 550 -11.62 -7.28 8.24
C ILE A 550 -12.28 -6.96 6.91
N GLU A 551 -11.74 -7.46 5.82
CA GLU A 551 -12.34 -7.42 4.49
C GLU A 551 -13.28 -8.62 4.32
N MET A 552 -14.44 -8.40 3.72
CA MET A 552 -15.45 -9.41 3.47
C MET A 552 -15.69 -9.53 1.96
N PHE A 553 -15.54 -10.72 1.43
CA PHE A 553 -15.73 -11.04 0.02
C PHE A 553 -16.83 -12.08 -0.14
N LEU A 554 -17.77 -11.80 -1.01
CA LEU A 554 -18.79 -12.77 -1.41
C LEU A 554 -18.28 -13.62 -2.59
N ASP A 555 -18.88 -14.77 -2.78
CA ASP A 555 -18.52 -15.67 -3.88
C ASP A 555 -18.59 -14.95 -5.24
N GLY A 556 -17.54 -15.07 -6.03
CA GLY A 556 -17.37 -14.38 -7.31
C GLY A 556 -16.89 -12.93 -7.22
N GLU A 557 -16.66 -12.38 -6.01
CA GLU A 557 -16.07 -11.04 -5.87
C GLU A 557 -14.53 -11.10 -5.84
N GLU A 558 -13.91 -10.36 -6.73
CA GLU A 558 -12.46 -10.14 -6.75
C GLU A 558 -12.07 -8.90 -5.94
N LEU A 559 -12.95 -7.89 -5.88
CA LEU A 559 -12.75 -6.63 -5.17
C LEU A 559 -13.55 -6.60 -3.87
N CYS A 560 -12.98 -5.99 -2.84
CA CYS A 560 -13.63 -5.86 -1.55
C CYS A 560 -14.67 -4.72 -1.58
N ASN A 561 -15.95 -5.07 -1.38
CA ASN A 561 -17.05 -4.12 -1.28
C ASN A 561 -17.50 -3.89 0.17
N HIS A 562 -17.15 -4.78 1.09
CA HIS A 562 -17.62 -4.78 2.45
C HIS A 562 -16.48 -5.01 3.42
N TRP A 563 -16.37 -4.18 4.47
CA TRP A 563 -15.33 -4.34 5.49
C TRP A 563 -15.79 -3.84 6.85
N GLN A 564 -15.04 -4.20 7.87
CA GLN A 564 -15.20 -3.72 9.23
C GLN A 564 -13.87 -3.17 9.74
N GLU A 565 -13.86 -1.94 10.22
CA GLU A 565 -12.71 -1.25 10.79
C GLU A 565 -12.68 -1.40 12.32
N PHE A 566 -11.46 -1.42 12.88
CA PHE A 566 -11.23 -1.48 14.31
C PHE A 566 -10.21 -0.41 14.73
N GLY A 567 -10.35 0.12 15.94
CA GLY A 567 -9.36 1.04 16.52
C GLY A 567 -9.41 2.46 15.98
N GLU A 568 -10.60 3.01 15.71
CA GLU A 568 -10.77 4.40 15.32
C GLU A 568 -10.83 5.34 16.55
N GLY A 569 -10.03 6.40 16.52
CA GLY A 569 -10.02 7.50 17.47
C GLY A 569 -8.93 7.42 18.56
N PRO A 570 -8.65 8.55 19.20
CA PRO A 570 -7.54 8.70 20.17
C PRO A 570 -7.72 7.89 21.46
N ASN A 571 -8.94 7.42 21.75
CA ASN A 571 -9.29 6.62 22.94
C ASN A 571 -9.71 5.18 22.61
N SER A 572 -9.51 4.72 21.35
CA SER A 572 -9.90 3.37 20.98
C SER A 572 -8.94 2.34 21.59
N VAL A 573 -9.52 1.35 22.27
CA VAL A 573 -8.75 0.21 22.76
C VAL A 573 -8.35 -0.66 21.58
N ILE A 574 -7.06 -0.98 21.48
CA ILE A 574 -6.55 -1.94 20.48
C ILE A 574 -7.23 -3.28 20.74
N GLN A 575 -8.05 -3.72 19.82
CA GLN A 575 -8.79 -4.97 19.92
C GLN A 575 -7.91 -6.12 19.45
N ARG A 576 -7.36 -6.91 20.40
CA ARG A 576 -6.49 -8.05 20.11
C ARG A 576 -7.25 -9.36 19.93
N GLN A 577 -8.50 -9.38 20.32
CA GLN A 577 -9.38 -10.55 20.22
C GLN A 577 -10.78 -10.07 19.84
N LYS A 578 -11.43 -10.74 18.88
CA LYS A 578 -12.80 -10.48 18.44
C LYS A 578 -13.50 -11.79 18.17
N GLU A 579 -14.69 -11.95 18.73
CA GLU A 579 -15.61 -13.01 18.37
C GLU A 579 -16.40 -12.57 17.13
N LEU A 580 -16.46 -13.44 16.14
CA LEU A 580 -17.22 -13.26 14.91
C LEU A 580 -18.31 -14.33 14.84
N THR A 581 -19.50 -13.90 14.52
CA THR A 581 -20.63 -14.79 14.26
C THR A 581 -21.13 -14.61 12.84
N GLU A 582 -21.62 -15.68 12.24
CA GLU A 582 -22.13 -15.62 10.87
C GLU A 582 -23.33 -14.65 10.73
N PRO A 583 -24.30 -14.60 11.67
CA PRO A 583 -25.38 -13.61 11.61
C PRO A 583 -24.90 -12.16 11.66
N GLU A 584 -23.91 -11.84 12.52
CA GLU A 584 -23.34 -10.48 12.61
C GLU A 584 -22.67 -10.05 11.30
N LEU A 585 -21.87 -10.94 10.70
CA LEU A 585 -21.20 -10.65 9.43
C LEU A 585 -22.20 -10.50 8.28
N ARG A 586 -23.19 -11.42 8.21
CA ARG A 586 -24.20 -11.39 7.15
C ARG A 586 -25.16 -10.21 7.25
N ALA A 587 -25.41 -9.68 8.46
CA ALA A 587 -26.20 -8.46 8.64
C ALA A 587 -25.58 -7.22 7.99
N ARG A 588 -24.25 -7.23 7.76
CA ARG A 588 -23.51 -6.14 7.09
C ARG A 588 -23.52 -6.23 5.56
N LEU A 589 -24.04 -7.34 5.01
CA LEU A 589 -24.08 -7.62 3.58
C LEU A 589 -25.47 -7.25 3.00
N PRO A 590 -25.53 -6.96 1.69
CA PRO A 590 -26.80 -6.78 0.97
C PRO A 590 -27.73 -7.96 1.19
N GLU A 591 -29.02 -7.70 1.36
CA GLU A 591 -30.02 -8.73 1.72
C GLU A 591 -30.08 -9.89 0.72
N ASP A 592 -30.04 -9.55 -0.56
CA ASP A 592 -30.08 -10.50 -1.68
C ASP A 592 -28.86 -11.43 -1.73
N ARG A 593 -27.73 -11.02 -1.14
CA ARG A 593 -26.46 -11.76 -1.18
C ARG A 593 -26.06 -12.39 0.17
N ARG A 594 -26.86 -12.27 1.21
CA ARG A 594 -26.56 -12.79 2.54
C ARG A 594 -26.34 -14.31 2.61
N LYS A 595 -26.81 -15.07 1.61
CA LYS A 595 -26.63 -16.53 1.53
C LYS A 595 -25.37 -16.97 0.77
N ALA A 596 -24.67 -16.04 0.12
CA ALA A 596 -23.46 -16.36 -0.64
C ALA A 596 -22.34 -16.86 0.28
N LYS A 597 -21.41 -17.63 -0.29
CA LYS A 597 -20.18 -18.03 0.41
C LYS A 597 -19.41 -16.78 0.84
N LEU A 598 -18.95 -16.78 2.09
CA LEU A 598 -18.26 -15.64 2.69
C LEU A 598 -16.79 -15.99 2.94
N ARG A 599 -15.89 -15.26 2.30
CA ARG A 599 -14.44 -15.26 2.54
C ARG A 599 -14.06 -14.00 3.32
N LEU A 600 -13.19 -14.13 4.31
CA LEU A 600 -12.67 -13.01 5.09
C LEU A 600 -11.17 -12.88 4.90
N SER A 601 -10.70 -11.64 4.86
CA SER A 601 -9.27 -11.30 4.96
C SER A 601 -9.09 -10.40 6.18
N ILE A 602 -8.41 -10.88 7.19
CA ILE A 602 -8.23 -10.20 8.47
C ILE A 602 -6.85 -9.58 8.49
N LYS A 603 -6.75 -8.29 8.79
CA LYS A 603 -5.48 -7.55 8.83
C LYS A 603 -5.17 -7.08 10.24
N SER A 604 -3.92 -7.27 10.66
CA SER A 604 -3.43 -6.76 11.94
C SER A 604 -2.85 -5.35 11.84
N VAL A 605 -2.74 -4.68 12.98
CA VAL A 605 -2.14 -3.34 13.08
C VAL A 605 -0.66 -3.35 12.67
N ALA A 606 0.05 -4.46 12.87
CA ALA A 606 1.45 -4.60 12.44
C ALA A 606 1.61 -5.02 10.96
N GLY A 607 0.50 -5.20 10.22
CA GLY A 607 0.52 -5.51 8.80
C GLY A 607 0.38 -7.00 8.45
N GLY A 608 0.31 -7.90 9.45
CA GLY A 608 0.05 -9.31 9.22
C GLY A 608 -1.39 -9.59 8.75
N SER A 609 -1.60 -10.75 8.15
CA SER A 609 -2.92 -11.10 7.61
C SER A 609 -3.24 -12.58 7.78
N HIS A 610 -4.55 -12.88 7.83
CA HIS A 610 -5.08 -14.23 7.84
C HIS A 610 -6.33 -14.32 6.97
N GLU A 611 -6.36 -15.34 6.10
CA GLU A 611 -7.48 -15.59 5.20
C GLU A 611 -8.36 -16.73 5.72
N ILE A 612 -9.66 -16.49 5.76
CA ILE A 612 -10.68 -17.50 5.99
C ILE A 612 -11.44 -17.71 4.67
N ASN A 613 -11.10 -18.77 3.95
CA ASN A 613 -11.63 -19.02 2.60
C ASN A 613 -13.13 -19.36 2.58
N ASP A 614 -13.65 -19.85 3.71
CA ASP A 614 -15.07 -20.15 3.90
C ASP A 614 -15.40 -20.04 5.38
N PHE A 615 -16.05 -18.92 5.75
CA PHE A 615 -16.41 -18.66 7.13
C PHE A 615 -17.47 -19.67 7.65
N GLY A 616 -18.46 -20.00 6.82
CA GLY A 616 -19.50 -20.94 7.18
C GLY A 616 -18.96 -22.34 7.43
N LEU A 617 -18.00 -22.79 6.61
CA LEU A 617 -17.34 -24.08 6.81
C LEU A 617 -16.52 -24.09 8.10
N LEU A 618 -15.73 -23.03 8.37
CA LEU A 618 -14.91 -22.92 9.58
C LEU A 618 -15.80 -22.90 10.86
N ALA A 619 -16.90 -22.15 10.83
CA ALA A 619 -17.85 -22.05 11.95
C ALA A 619 -18.74 -23.31 12.12
N SER A 620 -18.73 -24.23 11.17
CA SER A 620 -19.61 -25.39 11.14
C SER A 620 -19.20 -26.49 12.11
N LYS A 621 -20.07 -27.48 12.27
CA LYS A 621 -19.78 -28.68 13.04
C LYS A 621 -18.64 -29.53 12.45
N ALA A 622 -18.26 -29.33 11.18
CA ALA A 622 -17.14 -30.01 10.55
C ALA A 622 -15.77 -29.69 11.18
N SER A 623 -15.66 -28.51 11.84
CA SER A 623 -14.47 -28.12 12.60
C SER A 623 -14.39 -28.77 13.99
N ARG A 624 -15.38 -29.53 14.41
CA ARG A 624 -15.43 -30.17 15.73
C ARG A 624 -14.87 -31.57 15.70
N VAL A 625 -14.17 -31.92 16.76
CA VAL A 625 -13.65 -33.28 17.03
C VAL A 625 -14.22 -33.72 18.36
N LYS A 626 -14.83 -34.90 18.41
CA LYS A 626 -15.26 -35.50 19.68
C LYS A 626 -14.05 -36.20 20.30
N LEU A 627 -13.69 -35.78 21.49
CA LEU A 627 -12.61 -36.40 22.26
C LEU A 627 -13.09 -37.66 22.93
N PRO A 628 -12.21 -38.63 23.29
CA PRO A 628 -12.56 -39.87 24.00
C PRO A 628 -13.27 -39.66 25.33
N ASN A 629 -13.02 -38.53 26.02
CA ASN A 629 -13.71 -38.16 27.27
C ASN A 629 -15.12 -37.56 27.03
N GLY A 630 -15.59 -37.53 25.78
CA GLY A 630 -16.91 -37.00 25.39
C GLY A 630 -17.00 -35.51 25.17
N GLN A 631 -15.94 -34.75 25.50
CA GLN A 631 -15.85 -33.31 25.22
C GLN A 631 -15.66 -33.06 23.74
N PHE A 632 -15.90 -31.81 23.31
CA PHE A 632 -15.61 -31.37 21.95
C PHE A 632 -14.33 -30.54 21.93
N ALA A 633 -13.52 -30.79 20.91
CA ALA A 633 -12.37 -30.00 20.52
C ALA A 633 -12.62 -29.37 19.15
N PHE A 634 -11.80 -28.40 18.76
CA PHE A 634 -11.99 -27.62 17.54
C PHE A 634 -10.72 -27.62 16.70
N LYS A 635 -10.87 -27.80 15.40
CA LYS A 635 -9.79 -27.71 14.41
C LYS A 635 -9.57 -26.25 14.05
N SER A 636 -8.32 -25.77 14.10
CA SER A 636 -7.92 -24.45 13.58
C SER A 636 -8.17 -24.35 12.07
N SER A 637 -7.90 -23.20 11.48
CA SER A 637 -7.62 -23.14 10.04
C SER A 637 -6.34 -23.95 9.74
N LYS A 638 -6.28 -24.51 8.54
CA LYS A 638 -5.16 -25.34 8.06
C LYS A 638 -4.22 -24.53 7.19
N SER A 639 -2.92 -24.62 7.45
CA SER A 639 -1.87 -24.11 6.56
C SER A 639 -1.48 -25.19 5.53
N GLY A 640 -0.95 -24.77 4.37
CA GLY A 640 -0.75 -25.62 3.21
C GLY A 640 -2.03 -25.82 2.40
N LEU A 641 -1.91 -26.13 1.11
CA LEU A 641 -3.07 -26.18 0.20
C LEU A 641 -3.80 -27.53 0.21
N SER A 642 -3.14 -28.63 0.66
CA SER A 642 -3.71 -29.98 0.68
C SER A 642 -4.22 -30.46 -0.69
N GLN A 643 -3.49 -30.14 -1.74
CA GLN A 643 -3.88 -30.39 -3.14
C GLN A 643 -2.90 -31.30 -3.89
N MET A 644 -1.93 -31.90 -3.20
CA MET A 644 -1.00 -32.82 -3.83
C MET A 644 -1.71 -34.11 -4.25
N ASN A 645 -1.29 -34.70 -5.36
CA ASN A 645 -1.80 -35.99 -5.79
C ASN A 645 -1.58 -37.04 -4.70
N GLY A 646 -2.64 -37.75 -4.34
CA GLY A 646 -2.58 -38.78 -3.29
C GLY A 646 -2.68 -38.20 -1.86
N SER A 647 -2.94 -36.93 -1.68
CA SER A 647 -3.15 -36.28 -0.37
C SER A 647 -4.27 -37.00 0.40
N LYS A 648 -3.99 -37.43 1.62
CA LYS A 648 -4.94 -38.10 2.51
C LYS A 648 -5.03 -37.33 3.83
N PRO A 649 -6.23 -37.21 4.40
CA PRO A 649 -6.40 -36.57 5.70
C PRO A 649 -5.72 -37.44 6.79
N ASP A 650 -5.08 -36.76 7.75
CA ASP A 650 -4.48 -37.38 8.92
C ASP A 650 -4.76 -36.53 10.17
N GLN A 651 -4.85 -37.21 11.32
CA GLN A 651 -5.21 -36.55 12.58
C GLN A 651 -4.68 -37.33 13.77
N VAL A 652 -4.06 -36.64 14.72
CA VAL A 652 -3.61 -37.17 16.01
C VAL A 652 -4.21 -36.33 17.14
N VAL A 653 -4.94 -37.00 18.04
CA VAL A 653 -5.32 -36.46 19.34
C VAL A 653 -4.32 -36.96 20.36
N LEU A 654 -3.65 -36.05 21.07
CA LEU A 654 -2.54 -36.41 21.96
C LEU A 654 -3.05 -37.20 23.17
N ASN A 655 -2.43 -38.33 23.47
CA ASN A 655 -2.74 -39.17 24.63
C ASN A 655 -2.64 -38.39 25.95
N SER A 656 -1.62 -37.53 26.05
CA SER A 656 -1.40 -36.67 27.22
C SER A 656 -2.55 -35.67 27.49
N ALA A 657 -3.33 -35.35 26.47
CA ALA A 657 -4.48 -34.40 26.60
C ALA A 657 -5.79 -35.10 26.98
N VAL A 658 -5.88 -36.42 26.81
CA VAL A 658 -7.13 -37.18 26.94
C VAL A 658 -7.06 -38.24 28.03
N ASN A 659 -5.94 -38.90 28.20
CA ASN A 659 -5.72 -39.97 29.18
C ASN A 659 -4.66 -39.52 30.20
N GLN A 660 -5.10 -39.11 31.38
CA GLN A 660 -4.13 -39.01 32.48
C GLN A 660 -3.74 -40.43 32.93
N PRO A 661 -2.49 -40.73 33.06
CA PRO A 661 -1.31 -39.89 33.35
C PRO A 661 -0.14 -40.00 32.36
N THR A 662 -0.36 -40.28 31.10
CA THR A 662 0.73 -40.52 30.14
C THR A 662 1.40 -39.21 29.74
N LEU A 663 2.64 -38.99 30.16
CA LEU A 663 3.36 -37.75 29.84
C LEU A 663 4.04 -37.83 28.47
N LEU A 664 3.89 -36.78 27.70
CA LEU A 664 4.66 -36.60 26.45
C LEU A 664 6.09 -36.19 26.81
N THR A 665 7.05 -37.01 26.43
CA THR A 665 8.48 -36.84 26.81
C THR A 665 9.35 -36.33 25.68
N GLN A 666 9.00 -36.67 24.44
CA GLN A 666 9.81 -36.34 23.26
C GLN A 666 8.92 -36.18 22.03
N VAL A 667 9.35 -35.35 21.10
CA VAL A 667 8.78 -35.27 19.76
C VAL A 667 9.85 -35.46 18.72
N LYS A 668 9.63 -36.37 17.76
CA LYS A 668 10.50 -36.62 16.63
C LYS A 668 9.92 -36.00 15.37
N PHE A 669 10.78 -35.36 14.61
CA PHE A 669 10.44 -34.73 13.34
C PHE A 669 11.13 -35.51 12.21
N TYR A 670 10.35 -35.94 11.26
CA TYR A 670 10.81 -36.54 10.02
C TYR A 670 10.78 -35.47 8.93
N HIS A 671 11.92 -35.18 8.30
CA HIS A 671 12.03 -34.09 7.36
C HIS A 671 13.17 -34.28 6.36
N GLY A 672 13.03 -33.67 5.21
CA GLY A 672 14.05 -33.58 4.17
C GLY A 672 13.91 -32.23 3.45
N PHE A 673 13.45 -32.24 2.21
CA PHE A 673 13.08 -31.04 1.45
C PHE A 673 11.91 -30.28 2.10
N ALA A 674 10.99 -31.00 2.69
CA ALA A 674 9.82 -30.50 3.41
C ALA A 674 9.62 -31.32 4.70
N LEU A 675 8.53 -31.10 5.42
CA LEU A 675 8.15 -31.91 6.59
C LEU A 675 7.47 -33.20 6.12
N ASP A 676 8.01 -34.37 6.54
CA ASP A 676 7.42 -35.67 6.25
C ASP A 676 6.45 -36.15 7.35
N GLY A 677 6.76 -35.86 8.62
CA GLY A 677 5.90 -36.22 9.72
C GLY A 677 6.40 -35.80 11.10
N VAL A 678 5.53 -35.95 12.09
CA VAL A 678 5.77 -35.64 13.50
C VAL A 678 5.33 -36.83 14.35
N GLU A 679 6.22 -37.37 15.17
CA GLU A 679 5.92 -38.47 16.07
C GLU A 679 6.03 -38.04 17.53
N PHE A 680 4.95 -38.19 18.27
CA PHE A 680 4.82 -37.87 19.69
C PHE A 680 5.16 -39.15 20.51
N CYS A 681 6.18 -39.07 21.36
CA CYS A 681 6.67 -40.22 22.17
C CYS A 681 6.34 -39.98 23.65
N TYR A 682 5.77 -40.98 24.30
CA TYR A 682 5.30 -40.94 25.67
C TYR A 682 6.21 -41.72 26.61
N GLU A 683 6.08 -41.48 27.91
CA GLU A 683 6.90 -42.12 28.95
C GLU A 683 6.67 -43.65 29.05
N ASP A 684 5.46 -44.13 28.67
CA ASP A 684 5.09 -45.53 28.59
C ASP A 684 5.60 -46.22 27.32
N SER A 685 6.47 -45.58 26.56
CA SER A 685 7.02 -46.05 25.28
C SER A 685 5.99 -46.12 24.13
N THR A 686 4.77 -45.66 24.33
CA THR A 686 3.80 -45.51 23.22
C THR A 686 4.17 -44.35 22.34
N THR A 687 3.79 -44.40 21.07
CA THR A 687 4.02 -43.33 20.11
C THR A 687 2.77 -43.06 19.27
N GLN A 688 2.61 -41.81 18.84
CA GLN A 688 1.57 -41.38 17.90
C GLN A 688 2.24 -40.63 16.75
N LEU A 689 2.02 -41.08 15.53
CA LEU A 689 2.61 -40.50 14.31
C LEU A 689 1.55 -39.74 13.55
N PHE A 690 1.85 -38.48 13.23
CA PHE A 690 1.16 -37.68 12.22
C PHE A 690 2.06 -37.61 11.00
N GLY A 691 1.55 -37.98 9.81
CA GLY A 691 2.34 -38.06 8.61
C GLY A 691 3.09 -39.39 8.47
N LYS A 692 4.32 -39.36 8.01
CA LYS A 692 5.15 -40.56 7.76
C LYS A 692 6.57 -40.38 8.27
N ARG A 693 7.24 -41.54 8.53
CA ARG A 693 8.66 -41.58 8.85
C ARG A 693 9.46 -41.54 7.54
N GLY A 694 9.90 -40.32 7.13
CA GLY A 694 10.67 -40.08 5.91
C GLY A 694 11.85 -39.17 6.17
N GLY A 695 12.81 -39.12 5.24
CA GLY A 695 13.96 -38.21 5.33
C GLY A 695 14.83 -38.42 6.57
N SER A 696 15.37 -37.32 7.11
CA SER A 696 16.16 -37.31 8.35
C SER A 696 15.24 -37.25 9.57
N CYS A 697 15.67 -37.81 10.68
CA CYS A 697 14.97 -37.74 11.96
C CYS A 697 15.71 -36.76 12.89
N SER A 698 14.99 -35.78 13.41
CA SER A 698 15.46 -34.89 14.49
C SER A 698 14.51 -34.99 15.67
N ASP A 699 15.01 -34.82 16.89
CA ASP A 699 14.22 -34.98 18.10
C ASP A 699 14.26 -33.71 18.98
N PHE A 700 13.21 -33.55 19.74
CA PHE A 700 13.06 -32.48 20.75
C PHE A 700 12.54 -33.09 22.05
N ASN A 701 13.36 -33.01 23.10
CA ASN A 701 13.00 -33.52 24.43
C ASN A 701 12.34 -32.45 25.27
N LEU A 702 11.22 -32.81 25.91
CA LEU A 702 10.51 -31.99 26.86
C LEU A 702 11.08 -32.19 28.29
N ASP A 703 11.18 -31.12 29.07
CA ASP A 703 11.57 -31.19 30.47
C ASP A 703 10.34 -31.53 31.35
N THR A 704 9.97 -32.78 31.33
CA THR A 704 8.81 -33.28 32.09
C THR A 704 8.95 -33.07 33.59
N ARG A 705 10.21 -32.99 34.14
CA ARG A 705 10.44 -32.69 35.56
C ARG A 705 9.96 -31.28 35.94
N LYS A 706 9.95 -30.35 35.00
CA LYS A 706 9.44 -29.02 35.18
C LYS A 706 8.01 -28.86 34.71
N GLY A 707 7.35 -29.93 34.33
CA GLY A 707 5.99 -29.92 33.79
C GLY A 707 5.88 -29.21 32.43
N GLU A 708 6.92 -29.32 31.59
CA GLU A 708 6.92 -28.74 30.27
C GLU A 708 5.94 -29.41 29.32
N TYR A 709 5.15 -28.66 28.60
CA TYR A 709 4.22 -29.13 27.57
C TYR A 709 4.25 -28.23 26.35
N ILE A 710 3.72 -28.74 25.22
CA ILE A 710 3.64 -27.99 23.95
C ILE A 710 2.51 -26.96 24.07
N THR A 711 2.84 -25.71 23.81
CA THR A 711 1.86 -24.60 23.77
C THR A 711 1.43 -24.27 22.36
N GLY A 712 2.21 -24.61 21.34
CA GLY A 712 1.91 -24.33 19.95
C GLY A 712 3.04 -24.70 19.01
N PHE A 713 2.86 -24.33 17.75
CA PHE A 713 3.84 -24.58 16.70
C PHE A 713 4.12 -23.30 15.91
N TYR A 714 5.35 -23.20 15.44
CA TYR A 714 5.71 -22.28 14.37
C TYR A 714 6.01 -23.11 13.13
N LEU A 715 5.39 -22.76 12.01
CA LEU A 715 5.58 -23.50 10.76
C LEU A 715 5.90 -22.57 9.59
N ARG A 716 6.54 -23.15 8.60
CA ARG A 716 6.77 -22.54 7.29
C ARG A 716 5.92 -23.30 6.28
N SER A 717 5.13 -22.60 5.48
CA SER A 717 4.28 -23.24 4.47
C SER A 717 4.03 -22.37 3.26
N GLY A 718 3.89 -23.04 2.12
CA GLY A 718 3.39 -22.52 0.87
C GLY A 718 2.31 -23.46 0.34
N PHE A 719 2.62 -24.22 -0.71
CA PHE A 719 1.76 -25.30 -1.19
C PHE A 719 1.69 -26.48 -0.21
N TRP A 720 2.76 -26.71 0.53
CA TRP A 720 2.91 -27.75 1.55
C TRP A 720 3.55 -27.17 2.81
N ILE A 721 3.87 -28.03 3.78
CA ILE A 721 4.57 -27.61 5.00
C ILE A 721 6.06 -27.77 4.80
N ASP A 722 6.74 -26.66 4.62
CA ASP A 722 8.17 -26.58 4.40
C ASP A 722 8.96 -27.01 5.64
N GLY A 723 8.53 -26.55 6.82
CA GLY A 723 9.18 -26.88 8.08
C GLY A 723 8.32 -26.56 9.30
N LEU A 724 8.67 -27.14 10.45
CA LEU A 724 7.93 -27.01 11.70
C LEU A 724 8.86 -26.86 12.89
N ALA A 725 8.48 -25.99 13.85
CA ALA A 725 9.12 -25.86 15.15
C ALA A 725 8.08 -25.96 16.27
N ILE A 726 8.48 -26.48 17.43
CA ILE A 726 7.67 -26.52 18.66
C ILE A 726 7.90 -25.27 19.51
N MET A 727 6.84 -24.83 20.18
CA MET A 727 6.86 -23.84 21.24
C MET A 727 6.32 -24.47 22.53
N THR A 728 6.96 -24.18 23.68
CA THR A 728 6.63 -24.83 24.94
C THR A 728 6.25 -23.85 26.04
N SER A 729 5.64 -24.38 27.11
CA SER A 729 5.21 -23.65 28.29
C SER A 729 6.37 -22.99 29.06
N LEU A 730 7.59 -23.45 28.91
CA LEU A 730 8.81 -22.87 29.47
C LEU A 730 9.43 -21.79 28.56
N GLY A 731 8.74 -21.37 27.48
CA GLY A 731 9.23 -20.37 26.55
C GLY A 731 10.31 -20.88 25.57
N ARG A 732 10.55 -22.18 25.53
CA ARG A 732 11.49 -22.78 24.58
C ARG A 732 10.86 -22.87 23.19
N LYS A 733 11.65 -22.58 22.16
CA LYS A 733 11.32 -22.83 20.76
C LYS A 733 12.41 -23.72 20.14
N SER A 734 12.02 -24.77 19.46
CA SER A 734 12.96 -25.63 18.74
C SER A 734 13.52 -24.93 17.49
N ALA A 735 14.53 -25.53 16.86
CA ALA A 735 14.86 -25.22 15.48
C ALA A 735 13.65 -25.51 14.57
N VAL A 736 13.63 -24.91 13.38
CA VAL A 736 12.67 -25.26 12.33
C VAL A 736 13.20 -26.52 11.64
N TYR A 737 12.52 -27.64 11.84
CA TYR A 737 12.85 -28.90 11.19
C TYR A 737 12.22 -28.96 9.79
N GLY A 738 13.00 -29.16 8.76
CA GLY A 738 12.69 -29.06 7.35
C GLY A 738 13.30 -27.80 6.72
N ASN A 739 12.65 -27.20 5.72
CA ASN A 739 13.12 -26.01 5.05
C ASN A 739 12.76 -24.75 5.85
N ALA A 740 13.73 -24.19 6.55
CA ALA A 740 13.55 -23.01 7.39
C ALA A 740 13.35 -21.69 6.60
N THR A 741 13.62 -21.69 5.30
CA THR A 741 13.51 -20.50 4.42
C THR A 741 12.38 -20.60 3.39
N GLY A 742 11.75 -21.77 3.23
CA GLY A 742 10.64 -22.00 2.33
C GLY A 742 9.35 -21.32 2.81
N GLY A 743 8.41 -21.07 1.90
CA GLY A 743 7.07 -20.56 2.19
C GLY A 743 6.99 -19.34 3.11
N SER A 744 5.82 -19.12 3.70
CA SER A 744 5.55 -18.08 4.70
C SER A 744 5.57 -18.65 6.12
N GLY A 745 5.95 -17.84 7.11
CA GLY A 745 5.96 -18.23 8.53
C GLY A 745 4.57 -18.05 9.16
N HIS A 746 4.12 -19.04 9.96
CA HIS A 746 2.84 -19.01 10.66
C HIS A 746 3.03 -19.52 12.09
N THR A 747 2.45 -18.82 13.06
CA THR A 747 2.40 -19.29 14.45
C THR A 747 1.00 -19.83 14.73
N LEU A 748 0.91 -21.09 15.17
CA LEU A 748 -0.32 -21.73 15.62
C LEU A 748 -0.29 -21.87 17.14
N MET A 749 -1.00 -21.00 17.85
CA MET A 749 -1.05 -20.97 19.31
C MET A 749 -2.50 -20.82 19.77
N PRO A 750 -3.00 -21.73 20.62
CA PRO A 750 -4.37 -21.65 21.12
C PRO A 750 -4.73 -20.28 21.70
N PRO A 751 -5.95 -19.79 21.50
CA PRO A 751 -6.42 -18.56 22.13
C PRO A 751 -6.51 -18.74 23.64
N ARG A 752 -6.52 -17.63 24.39
CA ARG A 752 -6.60 -17.67 25.86
C ARG A 752 -7.82 -18.45 26.34
N GLY A 753 -7.63 -19.40 27.24
CA GLY A 753 -8.67 -20.29 27.77
C GLY A 753 -8.82 -21.59 27.00
N TYR A 754 -7.98 -21.84 25.98
CA TYR A 754 -7.92 -23.10 25.24
C TYR A 754 -6.51 -23.68 25.31
N THR A 755 -6.44 -25.03 25.21
CA THR A 755 -5.19 -25.79 25.20
C THR A 755 -5.05 -26.60 23.94
N LEU A 756 -3.81 -26.90 23.55
CA LEU A 756 -3.49 -27.78 22.45
C LEU A 756 -3.79 -29.23 22.86
N VAL A 757 -4.64 -29.91 22.11
CA VAL A 757 -5.02 -31.32 22.37
C VAL A 757 -4.71 -32.24 21.19
N GLY A 758 -4.19 -31.70 20.08
CA GLY A 758 -3.84 -32.53 18.92
C GLY A 758 -3.40 -31.74 17.71
N VAL A 759 -3.10 -32.46 16.66
CA VAL A 759 -2.76 -31.94 15.32
C VAL A 759 -3.61 -32.64 14.28
N TYR A 760 -3.83 -31.98 13.15
CA TYR A 760 -4.53 -32.55 12.01
C TYR A 760 -4.05 -31.93 10.70
N GLY A 761 -4.36 -32.58 9.59
CA GLY A 761 -3.97 -32.05 8.31
C GLY A 761 -4.14 -33.05 7.18
N SER A 762 -3.18 -33.05 6.28
CA SER A 762 -3.12 -33.97 5.16
C SER A 762 -1.68 -34.30 4.77
N VAL A 763 -1.50 -35.47 4.21
CA VAL A 763 -0.20 -36.07 3.88
C VAL A 763 -0.26 -36.67 2.49
N ALA A 764 0.72 -36.34 1.65
CA ALA A 764 0.97 -36.93 0.34
C ALA A 764 2.44 -37.46 0.29
N ASP A 765 3.27 -36.96 -0.61
CA ASP A 765 4.71 -37.22 -0.60
C ASP A 765 5.39 -36.67 0.66
N TRP A 766 4.87 -35.62 1.21
CA TRP A 766 5.17 -34.98 2.51
C TRP A 766 3.89 -34.41 3.12
N VAL A 767 3.99 -33.75 4.27
CA VAL A 767 2.85 -33.05 4.88
C VAL A 767 2.47 -31.85 4.00
N ASP A 768 1.29 -31.89 3.38
CA ASP A 768 0.79 -30.82 2.52
C ASP A 768 -0.32 -29.97 3.15
N GLY A 769 -0.70 -30.31 4.38
CA GLY A 769 -1.61 -29.50 5.19
C GLY A 769 -1.40 -29.77 6.68
N PHE A 770 -1.37 -28.68 7.51
CA PHE A 770 -1.17 -28.79 8.95
C PHE A 770 -2.03 -27.76 9.69
N GLY A 771 -2.67 -28.21 10.76
CA GLY A 771 -3.41 -27.42 11.71
C GLY A 771 -3.38 -28.03 13.09
N ILE A 772 -3.87 -27.33 14.09
CA ILE A 772 -3.93 -27.83 15.45
C ILE A 772 -5.38 -28.05 15.91
N ILE A 773 -5.54 -28.93 16.90
CA ILE A 773 -6.81 -29.21 17.57
C ILE A 773 -6.72 -28.62 18.97
N ILE A 774 -7.71 -27.82 19.34
CA ILE A 774 -7.75 -27.11 20.62
C ILE A 774 -9.00 -27.51 21.41
N SER A 775 -8.91 -27.54 22.73
CA SER A 775 -10.04 -27.75 23.64
C SER A 775 -9.95 -26.78 24.81
N ARG A 776 -11.10 -26.52 25.42
CA ARG A 776 -11.23 -25.69 26.62
C ARG A 776 -10.77 -26.41 27.85
#